data_a248095cdaa006254873c1800a819449
#
_entry.id   a248095cdaa006254873c1800a819449
#
_cell.length_a   1.000
_cell.length_b   1.000
_cell.length_c   1.000
_cell.angle_alpha   90.00
_cell.angle_beta   90.00
_cell.angle_gamma   90.00
#
_symmetry.space_group_name_H-M   'P 1'
#
loop_
_entity.id
_entity.type
_entity.pdbx_description
1 polymer ?
#
loop_
_entity_poly.entity_id
_entity_poly.type
_entity_poly.pdbx_seq_one_letter_code
_entity_poly.pdbx_strand_id
1 'polypeptide(L)'
;LTQQRLAIEAGLGPVLVVAGPGAGKTYCLIARIEHLIASGIDPRRICAVTFTNRAAEEIARRLTHDVCRGTIHAFCLAMLREFVDEAGLRRGFGVADEPYQKVILGRLNVPLDRRGQLLTLFSRYRFQSRPLTDGDARLFREYVSWLGHRNMVDFDELITKAEPLADRVADRWDYVLVDEFQDVNAVQYDLLKKLVEPHGNFFAVGDDEQSIFAWTGADPYVLERFHRDYDVEPIILDKNRRCSRQIFETARRVLAQNPQLFQKQLTADQESPHEVVAHGFRDEHHEATWLLDDLRADRTSAALSWGDYAILYRKHRVGEHIEGRLLRAGIPCRLARGRSLIEDEVIGYVISALRVVRNPDDPAAMHTFAKSVLSEHFLQEVEAALSENRDFLVSARALAERRAAKDPDTRKLWRLIYQLENLRTLPRSHGTLPAVIEEILSQTVGPYRNKLEEHHDELTDPADMPEAVALAEKMRNATEISFAPKGGVEIALRGMLAAAGFRRLPSSPTGIVVAADALTVFKALQLLDAEKIDTALDRYVTFDFETTDTDVETCGVVEIGAVRVVNGEIVDRFHAMVNPFRPISPKATAIHGYTDADVAHAAPFSEVFTQFRAFVGSDLLIAHNGMKFDVPVLRRLAAGRDGVDTLAFYDTFPLVRSLSQDSGKQVDIAHRFGIDVGRAHHALDDAISLAHIYRELQKLRAARARKAVLSNVLDYLGLALALEGGDGSERNLLFEIARRRTLGRYSDALEFYSTSRIDTTPTLEEVITRLGGRALMARLRAQRDPSQRYATAVARLNALIGEGTLEECIDLLLERVALSTSEGVELAPDRVNLLTLHSTKGLEFSRVYILGVEDYEIPGYQAATNSITDEIEEARRLLYVGMTRARDRLVLTRGERRFGRDTGGSSFLEEMGLLPTPLHVRDPNLRPALLG
;
A
#
# COMPACT_ATOMS: atom_id res chain seq x y z
N LEU A 1 -27.41 37.89 -15.11
CA LEU A 1 -26.99 37.25 -13.86
C LEU A 1 -26.22 35.99 -14.20
N THR A 2 -25.06 35.76 -13.57
CA THR A 2 -24.38 34.46 -13.73
C THR A 2 -25.23 33.36 -13.10
N GLN A 3 -25.18 32.17 -13.63
CA GLN A 3 -25.92 30.99 -13.08
C GLN A 3 -25.60 30.77 -11.62
N GLN A 4 -24.35 30.98 -11.20
CA GLN A 4 -23.98 30.92 -9.77
C GLN A 4 -24.78 31.94 -8.93
N ARG A 5 -24.95 33.16 -9.43
CA ARG A 5 -25.71 34.18 -8.69
C ARG A 5 -27.22 33.83 -8.58
N LEU A 6 -27.78 33.24 -9.62
CA LEU A 6 -29.15 32.72 -9.58
C LEU A 6 -29.32 31.64 -8.49
N ALA A 7 -28.36 30.72 -8.38
CA ALA A 7 -28.40 29.70 -7.34
C ALA A 7 -28.21 30.28 -5.91
N ILE A 8 -27.27 31.23 -5.77
CA ILE A 8 -26.99 31.91 -4.48
C ILE A 8 -28.17 32.71 -4.00
N GLU A 9 -28.84 33.47 -4.87
CA GLU A 9 -29.95 34.38 -4.57
C GLU A 9 -31.33 33.71 -4.79
N ALA A 10 -31.38 32.40 -4.99
CA ALA A 10 -32.63 31.67 -5.19
C ALA A 10 -33.61 31.90 -4.03
N GLY A 11 -34.90 31.92 -4.34
CA GLY A 11 -35.98 32.15 -3.36
C GLY A 11 -36.13 31.01 -2.33
N LEU A 12 -37.31 31.02 -1.69
CA LEU A 12 -37.75 29.92 -0.81
C LEU A 12 -38.15 28.71 -1.66
N GLY A 13 -38.07 27.54 -1.07
CA GLY A 13 -38.48 26.28 -1.66
C GLY A 13 -37.28 25.43 -2.13
N PRO A 14 -37.56 24.35 -2.85
CA PRO A 14 -36.52 23.43 -3.33
C PRO A 14 -35.72 24.05 -4.48
N VAL A 15 -34.43 23.87 -4.45
CA VAL A 15 -33.49 24.37 -5.48
C VAL A 15 -32.53 23.25 -5.87
N LEU A 16 -32.51 22.91 -7.15
CA LEU A 16 -31.56 21.95 -7.72
C LEU A 16 -30.48 22.68 -8.50
N VAL A 17 -29.25 22.49 -8.12
CA VAL A 17 -28.07 23.02 -8.84
C VAL A 17 -27.29 21.85 -9.44
N VAL A 18 -27.27 21.76 -10.76
CA VAL A 18 -26.49 20.77 -11.51
C VAL A 18 -25.25 21.43 -12.09
N ALA A 19 -24.11 20.88 -11.81
CA ALA A 19 -22.85 21.56 -12.13
C ALA A 19 -21.83 20.59 -12.74
N GLY A 20 -21.00 21.10 -13.63
CA GLY A 20 -19.84 20.36 -14.12
C GLY A 20 -18.65 20.39 -13.13
N PRO A 21 -17.58 19.67 -13.45
CA PRO A 21 -16.35 19.71 -12.67
C PRO A 21 -15.75 21.13 -12.70
N GLY A 22 -15.23 21.60 -11.56
CA GLY A 22 -14.62 22.93 -11.48
C GLY A 22 -15.59 24.10 -11.64
N ALA A 23 -16.91 23.88 -11.68
CA ALA A 23 -17.91 24.95 -11.81
C ALA A 23 -18.18 25.69 -10.48
N GLY A 24 -17.61 25.25 -9.36
CA GLY A 24 -17.70 25.92 -8.08
C GLY A 24 -18.93 25.52 -7.26
N LYS A 25 -19.27 24.21 -7.21
CA LYS A 25 -20.35 23.63 -6.41
C LYS A 25 -20.30 24.07 -4.94
N THR A 26 -19.21 23.73 -4.27
CA THR A 26 -19.03 24.04 -2.82
C THR A 26 -19.00 25.55 -2.57
N TYR A 27 -18.40 26.34 -3.50
CA TYR A 27 -18.45 27.80 -3.42
C TYR A 27 -19.91 28.31 -3.45
N CYS A 28 -20.70 27.79 -4.38
CA CYS A 28 -22.11 28.16 -4.52
C CYS A 28 -22.92 27.85 -3.25
N LEU A 29 -22.70 26.68 -2.64
CA LEU A 29 -23.34 26.27 -1.40
C LEU A 29 -22.93 27.20 -0.25
N ILE A 30 -21.65 27.47 -0.06
CA ILE A 30 -21.13 28.35 1.00
C ILE A 30 -21.69 29.78 0.82
N ALA A 31 -21.62 30.31 -0.40
CA ALA A 31 -22.12 31.64 -0.70
C ALA A 31 -23.66 31.76 -0.51
N ARG A 32 -24.39 30.65 -0.76
CA ARG A 32 -25.83 30.57 -0.42
C ARG A 32 -26.08 30.67 1.08
N ILE A 33 -25.29 29.97 1.89
CA ILE A 33 -25.39 30.02 3.36
C ILE A 33 -25.11 31.45 3.84
N GLU A 34 -24.03 32.09 3.34
CA GLU A 34 -23.72 33.48 3.69
C GLU A 34 -24.81 34.45 3.27
N HIS A 35 -25.42 34.25 2.11
CA HIS A 35 -26.53 35.04 1.61
C HIS A 35 -27.78 34.91 2.54
N LEU A 36 -28.09 33.68 2.96
CA LEU A 36 -29.22 33.44 3.90
C LEU A 36 -28.98 34.14 5.24
N ILE A 37 -27.75 34.04 5.77
CA ILE A 37 -27.38 34.70 7.03
C ILE A 37 -27.48 36.25 6.87
N ALA A 38 -26.93 36.77 5.77
CA ALA A 38 -27.03 38.21 5.46
C ALA A 38 -28.48 38.68 5.27
N SER A 39 -29.40 37.78 4.89
CA SER A 39 -30.84 38.05 4.77
C SER A 39 -31.59 37.95 6.09
N GLY A 40 -30.87 37.68 7.21
CA GLY A 40 -31.43 37.65 8.56
C GLY A 40 -31.85 36.28 9.09
N ILE A 41 -31.45 35.19 8.42
CA ILE A 41 -31.70 33.83 8.91
C ILE A 41 -30.71 33.51 10.03
N ASP A 42 -31.20 32.98 11.17
CA ASP A 42 -30.32 32.49 12.24
C ASP A 42 -29.44 31.35 11.73
N PRO A 43 -28.08 31.46 11.81
CA PRO A 43 -27.17 30.40 11.36
C PRO A 43 -27.51 29.03 11.92
N ARG A 44 -27.97 28.92 13.16
CA ARG A 44 -28.39 27.68 13.81
C ARG A 44 -29.61 27.01 13.18
N ARG A 45 -30.37 27.76 12.38
CA ARG A 45 -31.54 27.28 11.62
C ARG A 45 -31.14 26.76 10.21
N ILE A 46 -29.83 26.71 9.90
CA ILE A 46 -29.31 26.25 8.63
C ILE A 46 -28.55 24.95 8.87
N CYS A 47 -28.87 23.90 8.09
CA CYS A 47 -28.21 22.62 8.10
C CYS A 47 -27.49 22.40 6.75
N ALA A 48 -26.16 22.27 6.78
CA ALA A 48 -25.31 22.01 5.62
C ALA A 48 -24.72 20.61 5.72
N VAL A 49 -25.16 19.71 4.86
CA VAL A 49 -24.76 18.30 4.86
C VAL A 49 -23.94 17.99 3.62
N THR A 50 -22.91 17.18 3.76
CA THR A 50 -22.07 16.73 2.65
C THR A 50 -21.80 15.24 2.74
N PHE A 51 -21.28 14.68 1.64
CA PHE A 51 -20.94 13.27 1.61
C PHE A 51 -19.57 12.99 2.23
N THR A 52 -18.62 13.95 2.19
CA THR A 52 -17.23 13.73 2.56
C THR A 52 -16.78 14.56 3.76
N ASN A 53 -15.93 13.99 4.63
CA ASN A 53 -15.35 14.73 5.75
C ASN A 53 -14.55 15.95 5.29
N ARG A 54 -13.84 15.83 4.16
CA ARG A 54 -13.06 16.93 3.58
C ARG A 54 -13.95 18.10 3.16
N ALA A 55 -15.09 17.84 2.52
CA ALA A 55 -16.04 18.88 2.17
C ALA A 55 -16.63 19.52 3.44
N ALA A 56 -16.92 18.72 4.46
CA ALA A 56 -17.36 19.22 5.76
C ALA A 56 -16.31 20.13 6.42
N GLU A 57 -15.03 19.75 6.39
CA GLU A 57 -13.91 20.55 6.88
C GLU A 57 -13.71 21.84 6.06
N GLU A 58 -13.87 21.78 4.73
CA GLU A 58 -13.79 22.94 3.86
C GLU A 58 -14.91 23.94 4.18
N ILE A 59 -16.13 23.46 4.35
CA ILE A 59 -17.27 24.25 4.80
C ILE A 59 -16.98 24.86 6.20
N ALA A 60 -16.48 24.04 7.14
CA ALA A 60 -16.13 24.48 8.49
C ALA A 60 -15.07 25.59 8.52
N ARG A 61 -14.06 25.47 7.66
CA ARG A 61 -12.95 26.44 7.58
C ARG A 61 -13.38 27.79 6.96
N ARG A 62 -14.34 27.76 6.02
CA ARG A 62 -14.79 28.96 5.31
C ARG A 62 -15.94 29.68 6.00
N LEU A 63 -16.78 28.94 6.73
CA LEU A 63 -17.89 29.52 7.47
C LEU A 63 -17.49 29.79 8.92
N THR A 64 -17.57 31.05 9.36
CA THR A 64 -17.28 31.47 10.73
C THR A 64 -18.50 31.39 11.64
N HIS A 65 -19.68 31.18 11.08
CA HIS A 65 -20.99 31.16 11.79
C HIS A 65 -21.28 29.75 12.31
N ASP A 66 -22.08 29.69 13.38
CA ASP A 66 -22.56 28.46 14.02
C ASP A 66 -23.70 27.81 13.21
N VAL A 67 -23.34 27.24 12.07
CA VAL A 67 -24.23 26.48 11.19
C VAL A 67 -24.08 24.99 11.50
N CYS A 68 -25.22 24.27 11.57
CA CYS A 68 -25.16 22.80 11.63
C CYS A 68 -24.50 22.27 10.37
N ARG A 69 -23.38 21.54 10.51
CA ARG A 69 -22.59 21.06 9.38
C ARG A 69 -21.90 19.72 9.68
N GLY A 70 -21.79 18.88 8.68
CA GLY A 70 -21.13 17.57 8.81
C GLY A 70 -21.45 16.64 7.65
N THR A 71 -20.99 15.39 7.80
CA THR A 71 -21.40 14.33 6.87
C THR A 71 -22.77 13.76 7.26
N ILE A 72 -23.48 13.17 6.29
CA ILE A 72 -24.77 12.50 6.53
C ILE A 72 -24.63 11.44 7.64
N HIS A 73 -23.56 10.65 7.64
CA HIS A 73 -23.33 9.62 8.66
C HIS A 73 -23.13 10.21 10.06
N ALA A 74 -22.34 11.30 10.17
CA ALA A 74 -22.16 11.99 11.45
C ALA A 74 -23.48 12.57 11.96
N PHE A 75 -24.29 13.10 11.07
CA PHE A 75 -25.61 13.59 11.37
C PHE A 75 -26.55 12.47 11.87
N CYS A 76 -26.62 11.35 11.15
CA CYS A 76 -27.41 10.18 11.56
C CYS A 76 -26.97 9.65 12.93
N LEU A 77 -25.67 9.58 13.17
CA LEU A 77 -25.12 9.11 14.44
C LEU A 77 -25.49 10.04 15.61
N ALA A 78 -25.46 11.37 15.40
CA ALA A 78 -25.88 12.32 16.41
C ALA A 78 -27.37 12.14 16.76
N MET A 79 -28.25 11.91 15.75
CA MET A 79 -29.65 11.57 15.96
C MET A 79 -29.82 10.27 16.75
N LEU A 80 -29.15 9.21 16.39
CA LEU A 80 -29.24 7.92 17.09
C LEU A 80 -28.79 8.02 18.56
N ARG A 81 -27.82 8.87 18.86
CA ARG A 81 -27.39 9.13 20.24
C ARG A 81 -28.44 9.87 21.05
N GLU A 82 -29.08 10.84 20.44
CA GLU A 82 -30.11 11.61 21.09
C GLU A 82 -31.39 10.78 21.34
N PHE A 83 -31.78 9.98 20.36
CA PHE A 83 -32.99 9.13 20.39
C PHE A 83 -32.63 7.63 20.52
N VAL A 84 -31.65 7.33 21.38
CA VAL A 84 -31.07 5.98 21.48
C VAL A 84 -32.10 4.90 21.77
N ASP A 85 -33.06 5.18 22.65
CA ASP A 85 -34.12 4.21 23.04
C ASP A 85 -35.11 3.98 21.89
N GLU A 86 -35.48 5.03 21.17
CA GLU A 86 -36.37 4.95 20.00
C GLU A 86 -35.71 4.23 18.81
N ALA A 87 -34.38 4.36 18.68
CA ALA A 87 -33.58 3.61 17.70
C ALA A 87 -33.43 2.11 18.03
N GLY A 88 -33.94 1.68 19.21
CA GLY A 88 -33.75 0.30 19.70
C GLY A 88 -32.32 -0.01 20.08
N LEU A 89 -31.55 1.01 20.49
CA LEU A 89 -30.17 0.92 20.92
C LEU A 89 -30.03 1.20 22.41
N ARG A 90 -28.91 0.87 23.00
CA ARG A 90 -28.56 1.24 24.38
C ARG A 90 -27.51 2.34 24.36
N ARG A 91 -27.47 3.18 25.37
CA ARG A 91 -26.42 4.21 25.50
C ARG A 91 -25.04 3.60 25.38
N GLY A 92 -24.15 4.29 24.69
CA GLY A 92 -22.80 3.81 24.43
C GLY A 92 -22.72 2.71 23.36
N PHE A 93 -23.68 2.67 22.43
CA PHE A 93 -23.59 1.79 21.27
C PHE A 93 -22.34 2.11 20.43
N GLY A 94 -21.73 1.09 19.85
CA GLY A 94 -20.53 1.18 19.01
C GLY A 94 -20.87 1.21 17.52
N VAL A 95 -19.93 1.74 16.73
CA VAL A 95 -19.98 1.68 15.26
C VAL A 95 -18.96 0.66 14.76
N ALA A 96 -19.44 -0.30 14.00
CA ALA A 96 -18.61 -1.35 13.39
C ALA A 96 -18.03 -0.84 12.07
N ASP A 97 -16.73 -0.55 12.04
CA ASP A 97 -16.01 -0.26 10.81
C ASP A 97 -15.81 -1.51 9.94
N GLU A 98 -15.39 -1.32 8.70
CA GLU A 98 -15.22 -2.42 7.73
C GLU A 98 -14.27 -3.53 8.20
N PRO A 99 -13.07 -3.26 8.79
CA PRO A 99 -12.24 -4.31 9.37
C PRO A 99 -12.95 -5.14 10.44
N TYR A 100 -13.71 -4.49 11.31
CA TYR A 100 -14.49 -5.17 12.34
C TYR A 100 -15.63 -6.00 11.75
N GLN A 101 -16.35 -5.47 10.75
CA GLN A 101 -17.38 -6.20 10.01
C GLN A 101 -16.80 -7.47 9.35
N LYS A 102 -15.62 -7.38 8.75
CA LYS A 102 -14.90 -8.54 8.17
C LYS A 102 -14.53 -9.59 9.22
N VAL A 103 -14.20 -9.19 10.44
CA VAL A 103 -13.98 -10.12 11.57
C VAL A 103 -15.27 -10.84 11.93
N ILE A 104 -16.40 -10.12 12.02
CA ILE A 104 -17.73 -10.74 12.27
C ILE A 104 -18.04 -11.79 11.21
N LEU A 105 -17.90 -11.46 9.93
CA LEU A 105 -18.14 -12.40 8.83
C LEU A 105 -17.22 -13.62 8.89
N GLY A 106 -15.98 -13.44 9.35
CA GLY A 106 -15.07 -14.54 9.61
C GLY A 106 -15.57 -15.51 10.69
N ARG A 107 -16.17 -14.98 11.75
CA ARG A 107 -16.80 -15.79 12.81
C ARG A 107 -18.09 -16.48 12.37
N LEU A 108 -18.73 -15.97 11.32
CA LEU A 108 -19.84 -16.62 10.63
C LEU A 108 -19.36 -17.60 9.55
N ASN A 109 -18.07 -18.00 9.58
CA ASN A 109 -17.43 -18.93 8.65
C ASN A 109 -17.40 -18.47 7.20
N VAL A 110 -17.42 -17.17 6.94
CA VAL A 110 -17.27 -16.61 5.58
C VAL A 110 -15.79 -16.58 5.19
N PRO A 111 -15.39 -17.18 4.05
CA PRO A 111 -14.03 -17.13 3.53
C PRO A 111 -13.52 -15.69 3.36
N LEU A 112 -12.22 -15.46 3.54
CA LEU A 112 -11.61 -14.13 3.56
C LEU A 112 -11.83 -13.34 2.25
N ASP A 113 -11.70 -14.01 1.12
CA ASP A 113 -11.88 -13.46 -0.23
C ASP A 113 -13.32 -13.03 -0.53
N ARG A 114 -14.31 -13.63 0.13
CA ARG A 114 -15.73 -13.33 -0.05
C ARG A 114 -16.25 -12.21 0.87
N ARG A 115 -15.57 -11.92 1.99
CA ARG A 115 -16.11 -11.00 3.02
C ARG A 115 -16.40 -9.60 2.48
N GLY A 116 -15.48 -9.01 1.71
CA GLY A 116 -15.68 -7.69 1.12
C GLY A 116 -16.85 -7.64 0.12
N GLN A 117 -16.95 -8.65 -0.74
CA GLN A 117 -18.06 -8.77 -1.69
C GLN A 117 -19.40 -8.90 -0.98
N LEU A 118 -19.45 -9.66 0.12
CA LEU A 118 -20.68 -9.85 0.89
C LEU A 118 -21.15 -8.56 1.57
N LEU A 119 -20.23 -7.75 2.12
CA LEU A 119 -20.56 -6.43 2.67
C LEU A 119 -21.16 -5.52 1.60
N THR A 120 -20.58 -5.49 0.42
CA THR A 120 -21.14 -4.74 -0.74
C THR A 120 -22.54 -5.23 -1.12
N LEU A 121 -22.77 -6.56 -1.10
CA LEU A 121 -24.11 -7.13 -1.37
C LEU A 121 -25.11 -6.72 -0.29
N PHE A 122 -24.72 -6.67 0.98
CA PHE A 122 -25.57 -6.24 2.09
C PHE A 122 -25.99 -4.77 1.95
N SER A 123 -25.04 -3.89 1.57
CA SER A 123 -25.35 -2.48 1.29
C SER A 123 -26.31 -2.33 0.10
N ARG A 124 -26.08 -3.06 -0.98
CA ARG A 124 -26.98 -3.06 -2.16
C ARG A 124 -28.38 -3.60 -1.82
N TYR A 125 -28.46 -4.60 -0.96
CA TYR A 125 -29.74 -5.10 -0.47
C TYR A 125 -30.51 -4.04 0.33
N ARG A 126 -29.83 -3.33 1.24
CA ARG A 126 -30.43 -2.26 2.07
C ARG A 126 -30.85 -1.04 1.27
N PHE A 127 -30.02 -0.58 0.34
CA PHE A 127 -30.18 0.71 -0.33
C PHE A 127 -30.75 0.63 -1.75
N GLN A 128 -30.57 -0.48 -2.44
CA GLN A 128 -30.99 -0.66 -3.84
C GLN A 128 -32.05 -1.75 -4.00
N SER A 129 -32.55 -2.34 -2.91
CA SER A 129 -33.55 -3.42 -2.92
C SER A 129 -33.14 -4.62 -3.80
N ARG A 130 -31.84 -4.83 -4.01
CA ARG A 130 -31.36 -6.00 -4.79
C ARG A 130 -31.52 -7.26 -3.94
N PRO A 131 -32.22 -8.30 -4.43
CA PRO A 131 -32.47 -9.50 -3.64
C PRO A 131 -31.16 -10.25 -3.34
N LEU A 132 -31.04 -10.77 -2.13
CA LEU A 132 -29.99 -11.69 -1.73
C LEU A 132 -30.38 -13.12 -2.09
N THR A 133 -29.41 -13.99 -2.32
CA THR A 133 -29.64 -15.43 -2.34
C THR A 133 -30.10 -15.92 -0.97
N ASP A 134 -30.77 -17.07 -0.88
CA ASP A 134 -31.23 -17.62 0.42
C ASP A 134 -30.09 -17.78 1.42
N GLY A 135 -28.91 -18.21 0.95
CA GLY A 135 -27.71 -18.35 1.76
C GLY A 135 -27.19 -17.00 2.27
N ASP A 136 -27.11 -16.00 1.41
CA ASP A 136 -26.65 -14.66 1.77
C ASP A 136 -27.66 -13.93 2.66
N ALA A 137 -28.97 -14.14 2.45
CA ALA A 137 -30.00 -13.62 3.31
C ALA A 137 -29.96 -14.20 4.72
N ARG A 138 -29.59 -15.49 4.85
CA ARG A 138 -29.34 -16.11 6.17
C ARG A 138 -28.14 -15.49 6.86
N LEU A 139 -26.99 -15.36 6.15
CA LEU A 139 -25.79 -14.71 6.67
C LEU A 139 -26.06 -13.25 7.07
N PHE A 140 -26.84 -12.53 6.28
CA PHE A 140 -27.24 -11.16 6.61
C PHE A 140 -28.00 -11.09 7.93
N ARG A 141 -28.99 -11.97 8.15
CA ARG A 141 -29.73 -12.01 9.44
C ARG A 141 -28.81 -12.35 10.60
N GLU A 142 -27.91 -13.32 10.43
CA GLU A 142 -26.92 -13.68 11.46
C GLU A 142 -25.98 -12.53 11.77
N TYR A 143 -25.52 -11.80 10.74
CA TYR A 143 -24.66 -10.64 10.86
C TYR A 143 -25.36 -9.48 11.62
N VAL A 144 -26.56 -9.10 11.23
CA VAL A 144 -27.36 -8.06 11.92
C VAL A 144 -27.67 -8.47 13.36
N SER A 145 -28.02 -9.73 13.59
CA SER A 145 -28.24 -10.26 14.94
C SER A 145 -26.98 -10.18 15.80
N TRP A 146 -25.79 -10.43 15.19
CA TRP A 146 -24.50 -10.28 15.88
C TRP A 146 -24.27 -8.85 16.36
N LEU A 147 -24.49 -7.85 15.49
CA LEU A 147 -24.38 -6.43 15.82
C LEU A 147 -25.35 -6.04 16.94
N GLY A 148 -26.63 -6.39 16.79
CA GLY A 148 -27.67 -6.04 17.75
C GLY A 148 -27.44 -6.60 19.16
N HIS A 149 -26.98 -7.86 19.28
CA HIS A 149 -26.67 -8.45 20.59
C HIS A 149 -25.53 -7.72 21.31
N ARG A 150 -24.63 -7.07 20.56
CA ARG A 150 -23.48 -6.34 21.10
C ARG A 150 -23.68 -4.84 21.19
N ASN A 151 -24.88 -4.41 20.94
CA ASN A 151 -25.21 -2.99 20.91
C ASN A 151 -24.32 -2.20 19.94
N MET A 152 -24.18 -2.72 18.74
CA MET A 152 -23.42 -2.10 17.66
C MET A 152 -24.27 -1.90 16.43
N VAL A 153 -23.90 -0.93 15.63
CA VAL A 153 -24.46 -0.64 14.30
C VAL A 153 -23.33 -0.58 13.29
N ASP A 154 -23.58 -0.96 12.05
CA ASP A 154 -22.68 -0.66 10.94
C ASP A 154 -23.04 0.66 10.27
N PHE A 155 -22.28 1.09 9.27
CA PHE A 155 -22.53 2.36 8.56
C PHE A 155 -23.90 2.41 7.90
N ASP A 156 -24.36 1.30 7.35
CA ASP A 156 -25.66 1.25 6.70
C ASP A 156 -26.78 1.35 7.73
N GLU A 157 -26.62 0.71 8.89
CA GLU A 157 -27.58 0.80 9.98
C GLU A 157 -27.66 2.18 10.62
N LEU A 158 -26.55 2.96 10.59
CA LEU A 158 -26.62 4.37 11.01
C LEU A 158 -27.72 5.11 10.25
N ILE A 159 -27.78 4.92 8.94
CA ILE A 159 -28.74 5.59 8.06
C ILE A 159 -30.13 4.99 8.22
N THR A 160 -30.24 3.67 8.13
CA THR A 160 -31.55 2.98 8.15
C THR A 160 -32.29 3.10 9.48
N LYS A 161 -31.54 3.25 10.59
CA LYS A 161 -32.14 3.49 11.92
C LYS A 161 -32.41 4.96 12.19
N ALA A 162 -31.66 5.89 11.56
CA ALA A 162 -31.88 7.33 11.72
C ALA A 162 -33.04 7.84 10.86
N GLU A 163 -33.28 7.25 9.69
CA GLU A 163 -34.31 7.69 8.76
C GLU A 163 -35.72 7.76 9.41
N PRO A 164 -36.17 6.75 10.20
CA PRO A 164 -37.47 6.86 10.88
C PRO A 164 -37.57 7.94 11.97
N LEU A 165 -36.39 8.44 12.44
CA LEU A 165 -36.32 9.45 13.50
C LEU A 165 -36.17 10.87 12.95
N ALA A 166 -36.08 11.04 11.63
CA ALA A 166 -35.85 12.34 10.99
C ALA A 166 -36.94 13.38 11.38
N ASP A 167 -38.18 12.95 11.50
CA ASP A 167 -39.32 13.82 11.89
C ASP A 167 -39.14 14.44 13.28
N ARG A 168 -38.34 13.79 14.16
CA ARG A 168 -38.08 14.31 15.52
C ARG A 168 -37.21 15.55 15.56
N VAL A 169 -36.47 15.80 14.51
CA VAL A 169 -35.48 16.88 14.42
C VAL A 169 -35.79 17.86 13.28
N ALA A 170 -36.77 17.55 12.46
CA ALA A 170 -37.08 18.32 11.24
C ALA A 170 -37.37 19.82 11.52
N ASP A 171 -38.01 20.14 12.65
CA ASP A 171 -38.31 21.53 13.05
C ASP A 171 -37.08 22.34 13.51
N ARG A 172 -35.91 21.73 13.61
CA ARG A 172 -34.70 22.43 14.08
C ARG A 172 -34.15 23.40 13.06
N TRP A 173 -34.39 23.15 11.79
CA TRP A 173 -33.82 23.92 10.69
C TRP A 173 -34.94 24.51 9.82
N ASP A 174 -34.65 25.63 9.20
CA ASP A 174 -35.46 26.23 8.17
C ASP A 174 -34.90 26.01 6.77
N TYR A 175 -33.65 25.62 6.68
CA TYR A 175 -32.95 25.38 5.42
C TYR A 175 -32.06 24.15 5.55
N VAL A 176 -32.16 23.23 4.60
CA VAL A 176 -31.26 22.09 4.44
C VAL A 176 -30.53 22.22 3.10
N LEU A 177 -29.20 22.25 3.15
CA LEU A 177 -28.35 22.35 1.99
C LEU A 177 -27.44 21.09 1.90
N VAL A 178 -27.34 20.49 0.72
CA VAL A 178 -26.58 19.26 0.52
C VAL A 178 -25.59 19.43 -0.63
N ASP A 179 -24.30 19.22 -0.34
CA ASP A 179 -23.23 19.16 -1.34
C ASP A 179 -22.99 17.72 -1.81
N GLU A 180 -22.46 17.56 -3.01
CA GLU A 180 -22.19 16.26 -3.67
C GLU A 180 -23.44 15.35 -3.67
N PHE A 181 -24.61 15.93 -3.98
CA PHE A 181 -25.89 15.25 -3.87
C PHE A 181 -26.00 13.99 -4.73
N GLN A 182 -25.24 13.86 -5.83
CA GLN A 182 -25.18 12.67 -6.69
C GLN A 182 -24.69 11.41 -5.99
N ASP A 183 -24.09 11.53 -4.80
CA ASP A 183 -23.59 10.38 -4.03
C ASP A 183 -24.57 9.89 -2.96
N VAL A 184 -25.72 10.56 -2.84
CA VAL A 184 -26.79 10.22 -1.88
C VAL A 184 -27.51 8.94 -2.31
N ASN A 185 -27.70 8.00 -1.38
CA ASN A 185 -28.49 6.79 -1.63
C ASN A 185 -30.00 7.05 -1.36
N ALA A 186 -30.83 6.07 -1.74
CA ALA A 186 -32.30 6.21 -1.64
C ALA A 186 -32.77 6.50 -0.20
N VAL A 187 -32.22 5.83 0.81
CA VAL A 187 -32.61 5.99 2.22
C VAL A 187 -32.13 7.33 2.77
N GLN A 188 -30.93 7.78 2.40
CA GLN A 188 -30.43 9.11 2.74
C GLN A 188 -31.31 10.20 2.11
N TYR A 189 -31.74 9.99 0.88
CA TYR A 189 -32.66 10.93 0.22
C TYR A 189 -34.02 11.00 0.96
N ASP A 190 -34.56 9.85 1.35
CA ASP A 190 -35.83 9.81 2.09
C ASP A 190 -35.69 10.46 3.48
N LEU A 191 -34.54 10.26 4.17
CA LEU A 191 -34.21 10.98 5.41
C LEU A 191 -34.19 12.51 5.19
N LEU A 192 -33.48 12.97 4.14
CA LEU A 192 -33.39 14.41 3.82
C LEU A 192 -34.73 14.99 3.47
N LYS A 193 -35.60 14.26 2.76
CA LYS A 193 -36.98 14.69 2.47
C LYS A 193 -37.78 14.95 3.74
N LYS A 194 -37.71 14.05 4.73
CA LYS A 194 -38.39 14.24 6.04
C LYS A 194 -37.87 15.47 6.77
N LEU A 195 -36.55 15.72 6.74
CA LEU A 195 -35.98 16.94 7.35
C LEU A 195 -36.50 18.23 6.71
N VAL A 196 -36.81 18.19 5.43
CA VAL A 196 -37.27 19.35 4.64
C VAL A 196 -38.78 19.54 4.70
N GLU A 197 -39.56 18.52 4.97
CA GLU A 197 -41.01 18.51 4.89
C GLU A 197 -41.68 19.68 5.61
N PRO A 198 -41.26 20.11 6.84
CA PRO A 198 -41.91 21.20 7.53
C PRO A 198 -41.76 22.58 6.87
N HIS A 199 -40.67 22.83 6.14
CA HIS A 199 -40.34 24.17 5.63
C HIS A 199 -40.12 24.22 4.10
N GLY A 200 -39.95 23.13 3.43
CA GLY A 200 -39.79 23.03 1.98
C GLY A 200 -38.46 23.57 1.39
N ASN A 201 -37.56 24.14 2.19
CA ASN A 201 -36.34 24.79 1.70
C ASN A 201 -35.21 23.79 1.59
N PHE A 202 -35.12 23.17 0.42
CA PHE A 202 -34.14 22.13 0.12
C PHE A 202 -33.21 22.57 -1.00
N PHE A 203 -31.92 22.81 -0.70
CA PHE A 203 -30.93 23.19 -1.68
C PHE A 203 -30.02 22.00 -1.93
N ALA A 204 -30.11 21.41 -3.11
CA ALA A 204 -29.26 20.28 -3.54
C ALA A 204 -28.29 20.73 -4.62
N VAL A 205 -26.98 20.46 -4.44
CA VAL A 205 -25.98 20.73 -5.46
C VAL A 205 -25.18 19.45 -5.76
N GLY A 206 -25.04 19.13 -7.07
CA GLY A 206 -24.39 17.91 -7.48
C GLY A 206 -23.94 17.91 -8.94
N ASP A 207 -23.34 16.80 -9.36
CA ASP A 207 -22.91 16.55 -10.72
C ASP A 207 -23.16 15.07 -11.06
N ASP A 208 -24.18 14.79 -11.86
CA ASP A 208 -24.55 13.43 -12.30
C ASP A 208 -23.41 12.72 -13.00
N GLU A 209 -22.54 13.45 -13.69
CA GLU A 209 -21.35 12.94 -14.37
C GLU A 209 -20.20 12.56 -13.40
N GLN A 210 -20.28 12.92 -12.11
CA GLN A 210 -19.31 12.59 -11.06
C GLN A 210 -19.82 11.59 -10.02
N SER A 211 -20.90 10.88 -10.30
CA SER A 211 -21.38 9.77 -9.46
C SER A 211 -20.49 8.53 -9.67
N ILE A 212 -19.58 8.28 -8.72
CA ILE A 212 -18.57 7.19 -8.77
C ILE A 212 -18.63 6.27 -7.55
N PHE A 213 -19.66 6.36 -6.73
CA PHE A 213 -19.84 5.58 -5.51
C PHE A 213 -21.08 4.66 -5.57
N ALA A 214 -21.47 4.20 -6.77
CA ALA A 214 -22.60 3.28 -6.92
C ALA A 214 -22.36 1.94 -6.18
N TRP A 215 -21.11 1.54 -6.00
CA TRP A 215 -20.74 0.36 -5.22
C TRP A 215 -21.02 0.49 -3.71
N THR A 216 -21.14 1.73 -3.15
CA THR A 216 -21.56 1.99 -1.78
C THR A 216 -23.09 2.14 -1.64
N GLY A 217 -23.82 1.94 -2.72
CA GLY A 217 -25.28 2.07 -2.73
C GLY A 217 -25.81 3.44 -3.17
N ALA A 218 -24.96 4.39 -3.60
CA ALA A 218 -25.41 5.66 -4.16
C ALA A 218 -26.40 5.43 -5.32
N ASP A 219 -27.37 6.29 -5.41
CA ASP A 219 -28.39 6.27 -6.49
C ASP A 219 -27.91 7.19 -7.62
N PRO A 220 -27.49 6.65 -8.78
CA PRO A 220 -27.01 7.47 -9.89
C PRO A 220 -28.10 8.42 -10.45
N TYR A 221 -29.35 8.14 -10.18
CA TYR A 221 -30.51 8.93 -10.64
C TYR A 221 -31.08 9.86 -9.58
N VAL A 222 -30.43 10.05 -8.44
CA VAL A 222 -30.97 10.85 -7.31
C VAL A 222 -31.24 12.31 -7.69
N LEU A 223 -30.43 12.91 -8.56
CA LEU A 223 -30.65 14.28 -9.06
C LEU A 223 -31.90 14.36 -9.95
N GLU A 224 -32.12 13.38 -10.82
CA GLU A 224 -33.33 13.28 -11.64
C GLU A 224 -34.55 13.01 -10.76
N ARG A 225 -34.42 12.17 -9.73
CA ARG A 225 -35.46 11.92 -8.73
C ARG A 225 -35.84 13.20 -8.00
N PHE A 226 -34.85 14.02 -7.60
CA PHE A 226 -35.11 15.34 -7.00
C PHE A 226 -35.89 16.28 -7.93
N HIS A 227 -35.43 16.41 -9.20
CA HIS A 227 -36.10 17.20 -10.24
C HIS A 227 -37.56 16.79 -10.39
N ARG A 228 -37.84 15.50 -10.46
CA ARG A 228 -39.21 14.97 -10.61
C ARG A 228 -40.07 15.15 -9.34
N ASP A 229 -39.48 14.86 -8.14
CA ASP A 229 -40.26 14.87 -6.87
C ASP A 229 -40.67 16.28 -6.46
N TYR A 230 -39.89 17.28 -6.83
CA TYR A 230 -40.17 18.69 -6.47
C TYR A 230 -40.60 19.56 -7.67
N ASP A 231 -40.67 19.02 -8.87
CA ASP A 231 -41.03 19.74 -10.10
C ASP A 231 -40.25 21.05 -10.29
N VAL A 232 -38.92 21.01 -10.13
CA VAL A 232 -38.04 22.18 -10.16
C VAL A 232 -37.03 22.07 -11.30
N GLU A 233 -36.94 23.14 -12.11
CA GLU A 233 -35.94 23.23 -13.15
C GLU A 233 -34.53 23.38 -12.58
N PRO A 234 -33.55 22.61 -13.03
CA PRO A 234 -32.19 22.70 -12.51
C PRO A 234 -31.48 23.97 -12.95
N ILE A 235 -30.77 24.61 -12.04
CA ILE A 235 -29.86 25.70 -12.33
C ILE A 235 -28.52 25.07 -12.75
N ILE A 236 -28.17 25.22 -14.05
CA ILE A 236 -26.95 24.62 -14.61
C ILE A 236 -25.78 25.55 -14.42
N LEU A 237 -24.75 25.12 -13.66
CA LEU A 237 -23.46 25.83 -13.60
C LEU A 237 -22.58 25.39 -14.78
N ASP A 238 -22.50 26.24 -15.79
CA ASP A 238 -22.00 25.93 -17.12
C ASP A 238 -20.50 26.17 -17.33
N LYS A 239 -19.82 26.84 -16.38
CA LYS A 239 -18.41 27.24 -16.55
C LYS A 239 -17.44 26.44 -15.71
N ASN A 240 -16.60 25.67 -16.38
CA ASN A 240 -15.43 25.06 -15.75
C ASN A 240 -14.33 26.11 -15.57
N ARG A 241 -13.85 26.27 -14.34
CA ARG A 241 -12.78 27.21 -13.97
C ARG A 241 -11.51 26.52 -13.48
N ARG A 242 -11.44 25.20 -13.59
CA ARG A 242 -10.34 24.38 -13.11
C ARG A 242 -9.43 23.93 -14.25
N CYS A 243 -9.97 23.26 -15.22
CA CYS A 243 -9.22 22.61 -16.29
C CYS A 243 -9.02 23.52 -17.48
N SER A 244 -7.91 23.34 -18.20
CA SER A 244 -7.77 23.90 -19.54
C SER A 244 -8.84 23.32 -20.48
N ARG A 245 -9.14 24.06 -21.56
CA ARG A 245 -10.14 23.66 -22.56
C ARG A 245 -9.79 22.30 -23.16
N GLN A 246 -8.53 22.07 -23.49
CA GLN A 246 -8.05 20.82 -24.09
C GLN A 246 -8.34 19.61 -23.21
N ILE A 247 -8.05 19.73 -21.89
CA ILE A 247 -8.33 18.68 -20.92
C ILE A 247 -9.83 18.45 -20.80
N PHE A 248 -10.59 19.51 -20.69
CA PHE A 248 -12.03 19.43 -20.48
C PHE A 248 -12.76 18.82 -21.67
N GLU A 249 -12.45 19.24 -22.90
CA GLU A 249 -13.04 18.70 -24.12
C GLU A 249 -12.68 17.22 -24.31
N THR A 250 -11.43 16.84 -24.02
CA THR A 250 -11.01 15.43 -24.12
C THR A 250 -11.73 14.59 -23.08
N ALA A 251 -11.84 15.06 -21.83
CA ALA A 251 -12.57 14.34 -20.78
C ALA A 251 -14.06 14.16 -21.11
N ARG A 252 -14.68 15.15 -21.76
CA ARG A 252 -16.08 15.03 -22.19
C ARG A 252 -16.32 13.98 -23.27
N ARG A 253 -15.31 13.68 -24.11
CA ARG A 253 -15.46 12.65 -25.14
C ARG A 253 -15.68 11.26 -24.54
N VAL A 254 -15.01 10.90 -23.44
CA VAL A 254 -15.21 9.61 -22.79
C VAL A 254 -16.62 9.48 -22.21
N LEU A 255 -17.23 10.59 -21.75
CA LEU A 255 -18.58 10.59 -21.22
C LEU A 255 -19.67 10.62 -22.31
N ALA A 256 -19.32 10.96 -23.55
CA ALA A 256 -20.30 11.07 -24.63
C ALA A 256 -21.04 9.74 -24.92
N GLN A 257 -20.48 8.61 -24.49
CA GLN A 257 -21.07 7.29 -24.61
C GLN A 257 -22.03 6.93 -23.45
N ASN A 258 -22.01 7.71 -22.37
CA ASN A 258 -22.90 7.48 -21.23
C ASN A 258 -24.24 8.20 -21.43
N PRO A 259 -25.35 7.67 -20.87
CA PRO A 259 -26.63 8.38 -20.80
C PRO A 259 -26.44 9.74 -20.10
N GLN A 260 -26.99 10.79 -20.68
CA GLN A 260 -27.00 12.11 -20.09
C GLN A 260 -28.33 12.35 -19.39
N LEU A 261 -28.28 12.54 -18.08
CA LEU A 261 -29.48 12.84 -17.29
C LEU A 261 -29.92 14.30 -17.49
N PHE A 262 -28.96 15.23 -17.57
CA PHE A 262 -29.21 16.65 -17.79
C PHE A 262 -28.40 17.16 -19.00
N GLN A 263 -29.05 17.96 -19.85
CA GLN A 263 -28.35 18.61 -20.95
C GLN A 263 -27.53 19.78 -20.42
N LYS A 264 -26.21 19.62 -20.40
CA LYS A 264 -25.27 20.63 -19.94
C LYS A 264 -24.41 21.16 -21.07
N GLN A 265 -24.50 22.47 -21.35
CA GLN A 265 -23.58 23.14 -22.27
C GLN A 265 -22.37 23.70 -21.49
N LEU A 266 -21.50 22.81 -21.08
CA LEU A 266 -20.36 23.18 -20.24
C LEU A 266 -19.20 23.71 -21.10
N THR A 267 -18.58 24.79 -20.62
CA THR A 267 -17.45 25.45 -21.30
C THR A 267 -16.27 25.59 -20.36
N ALA A 268 -15.05 25.57 -20.90
CA ALA A 268 -13.82 25.90 -20.18
C ALA A 268 -13.11 27.03 -20.93
N ASP A 269 -12.85 28.11 -20.21
CA ASP A 269 -12.27 29.32 -20.80
C ASP A 269 -10.74 29.36 -20.66
N GLN A 270 -10.14 28.48 -19.85
CA GLN A 270 -8.69 28.44 -19.62
C GLN A 270 -7.98 27.72 -20.77
N GLU A 271 -6.97 28.34 -21.31
CA GLU A 271 -6.09 27.74 -22.31
C GLU A 271 -4.81 27.19 -21.66
N SER A 272 -4.29 26.11 -22.20
CA SER A 272 -2.99 25.57 -21.83
C SER A 272 -2.12 25.38 -23.08
N PRO A 273 -0.80 25.55 -22.98
CA PRO A 273 0.11 25.20 -24.08
C PRO A 273 0.23 23.66 -24.24
N HIS A 274 -0.35 22.88 -23.34
CA HIS A 274 -0.24 21.44 -23.34
C HIS A 274 -1.48 20.77 -23.93
N GLU A 275 -1.26 19.95 -24.95
CA GLU A 275 -2.28 19.02 -25.45
C GLU A 275 -2.42 17.82 -24.50
N VAL A 276 -3.59 17.18 -24.48
CA VAL A 276 -3.76 15.90 -23.82
C VAL A 276 -3.13 14.81 -24.67
N VAL A 277 -2.20 14.07 -24.10
CA VAL A 277 -1.46 13.02 -24.80
C VAL A 277 -1.67 11.66 -24.18
N ALA A 278 -1.66 10.64 -25.03
CA ALA A 278 -1.64 9.25 -24.60
C ALA A 278 -0.36 8.58 -25.08
N HIS A 279 0.33 7.89 -24.17
CA HIS A 279 1.56 7.17 -24.48
C HIS A 279 1.37 5.66 -24.27
N GLY A 280 1.86 4.87 -25.25
CA GLY A 280 1.89 3.42 -25.20
C GLY A 280 3.24 2.87 -24.80
N PHE A 281 3.27 1.95 -23.86
CA PHE A 281 4.48 1.30 -23.37
C PHE A 281 4.36 -0.22 -23.47
N ARG A 282 5.48 -0.90 -23.58
CA ARG A 282 5.51 -2.35 -23.61
C ARG A 282 5.04 -2.95 -22.27
N ASP A 283 5.48 -2.36 -21.16
CA ASP A 283 5.14 -2.77 -19.80
C ASP A 283 5.25 -1.62 -18.79
N GLU A 284 4.90 -1.90 -17.52
CA GLU A 284 4.94 -0.96 -16.41
C GLU A 284 6.36 -0.43 -16.09
N HIS A 285 7.41 -1.14 -16.50
CA HIS A 285 8.78 -0.70 -16.23
C HIS A 285 9.24 0.37 -17.22
N HIS A 286 8.88 0.21 -18.49
CA HIS A 286 9.10 1.24 -19.52
C HIS A 286 8.27 2.48 -19.24
N GLU A 287 7.00 2.29 -18.83
CA GLU A 287 6.11 3.37 -18.39
C GLU A 287 6.73 4.15 -17.22
N ALA A 288 7.19 3.46 -16.18
CA ALA A 288 7.81 4.09 -15.02
C ALA A 288 9.11 4.83 -15.37
N THR A 289 9.95 4.27 -16.23
CA THR A 289 11.21 4.91 -16.64
C THR A 289 10.94 6.22 -17.38
N TRP A 290 10.02 6.18 -18.35
CA TRP A 290 9.61 7.39 -19.06
C TRP A 290 8.99 8.43 -18.12
N LEU A 291 8.12 8.00 -17.21
CA LEU A 291 7.47 8.88 -16.25
C LEU A 291 8.47 9.64 -15.37
N LEU A 292 9.54 8.98 -14.92
CA LEU A 292 10.61 9.61 -14.15
C LEU A 292 11.31 10.73 -14.93
N ASP A 293 11.60 10.46 -16.19
CA ASP A 293 12.30 11.42 -17.08
C ASP A 293 11.39 12.61 -17.41
N ASP A 294 10.12 12.34 -17.72
CA ASP A 294 9.15 13.38 -18.02
C ASP A 294 8.85 14.28 -16.80
N LEU A 295 8.67 13.70 -15.61
CA LEU A 295 8.49 14.45 -14.38
C LEU A 295 9.67 15.39 -14.10
N ARG A 296 10.90 14.92 -14.27
CA ARG A 296 12.10 15.75 -14.07
C ARG A 296 12.20 16.88 -15.10
N ALA A 297 11.95 16.55 -16.36
CA ALA A 297 12.00 17.52 -17.45
C ALA A 297 10.93 18.60 -17.29
N ASP A 298 9.68 18.21 -17.04
CA ASP A 298 8.57 19.14 -16.86
C ASP A 298 8.78 20.03 -15.63
N ARG A 299 9.19 19.46 -14.49
CA ARG A 299 9.47 20.23 -13.28
C ARG A 299 10.56 21.27 -13.49
N THR A 300 11.62 20.91 -14.22
CA THR A 300 12.72 21.83 -14.50
C THR A 300 12.26 22.99 -15.40
N SER A 301 11.42 22.71 -16.41
CA SER A 301 10.92 23.71 -17.34
C SER A 301 9.80 24.57 -16.77
N ALA A 302 8.91 24.00 -15.96
CA ALA A 302 7.73 24.69 -15.43
C ALA A 302 7.96 25.37 -14.07
N ALA A 303 9.10 25.12 -13.41
CA ALA A 303 9.44 25.63 -12.07
C ALA A 303 8.37 25.32 -11.00
N LEU A 304 7.72 24.16 -11.10
CA LEU A 304 6.67 23.70 -10.18
C LEU A 304 7.26 22.96 -8.96
N SER A 305 6.51 22.95 -7.87
CA SER A 305 6.81 22.10 -6.71
C SER A 305 6.44 20.64 -6.98
N TRP A 306 7.00 19.68 -6.24
CA TRP A 306 6.58 18.30 -6.37
C TRP A 306 5.10 18.08 -5.97
N GLY A 307 4.55 18.91 -5.10
CA GLY A 307 3.15 18.86 -4.71
C GLY A 307 2.15 19.24 -5.80
N ASP A 308 2.61 19.92 -6.85
CA ASP A 308 1.79 20.25 -8.03
C ASP A 308 1.51 19.06 -8.94
N TYR A 309 2.18 17.93 -8.70
CA TYR A 309 2.10 16.71 -9.50
C TYR A 309 1.25 15.66 -8.80
N ALA A 310 0.35 15.01 -9.55
CA ALA A 310 -0.35 13.82 -9.13
C ALA A 310 -0.20 12.70 -10.16
N ILE A 311 0.00 11.49 -9.65
CA ILE A 311 0.00 10.27 -10.44
C ILE A 311 -1.21 9.45 -9.98
N LEU A 312 -2.13 9.23 -10.91
CA LEU A 312 -3.41 8.58 -10.64
C LEU A 312 -3.41 7.17 -11.24
N TYR A 313 -4.03 6.25 -10.53
CA TYR A 313 -4.15 4.85 -10.95
C TYR A 313 -5.43 4.22 -10.40
N ARG A 314 -5.81 3.06 -10.94
CA ARG A 314 -7.01 2.33 -10.48
C ARG A 314 -6.70 1.41 -9.30
N LYS A 315 -5.59 0.67 -9.33
CA LYS A 315 -5.23 -0.34 -8.33
C LYS A 315 -3.95 0.05 -7.60
N HIS A 316 -3.94 -0.13 -6.28
CA HIS A 316 -2.80 0.21 -5.40
C HIS A 316 -1.48 -0.39 -5.86
N ARG A 317 -1.48 -1.60 -6.40
CA ARG A 317 -0.29 -2.26 -6.94
C ARG A 317 0.48 -1.42 -7.97
N VAL A 318 -0.23 -0.66 -8.80
CA VAL A 318 0.40 0.27 -9.77
C VAL A 318 1.08 1.41 -9.03
N GLY A 319 0.40 1.99 -8.04
CA GLY A 319 0.96 3.05 -7.19
C GLY A 319 2.20 2.62 -6.42
N GLU A 320 2.18 1.44 -5.82
CA GLU A 320 3.32 0.86 -5.08
C GLU A 320 4.54 0.63 -5.98
N HIS A 321 4.30 0.16 -7.21
CA HIS A 321 5.36 0.02 -8.20
C HIS A 321 6.02 1.36 -8.53
N ILE A 322 5.22 2.39 -8.80
CA ILE A 322 5.70 3.72 -9.14
C ILE A 322 6.39 4.38 -7.94
N GLU A 323 5.82 4.27 -6.73
CA GLU A 323 6.46 4.77 -5.51
C GLU A 323 7.88 4.24 -5.37
N GLY A 324 8.04 2.92 -5.48
CA GLY A 324 9.36 2.30 -5.40
C GLY A 324 10.35 2.79 -6.47
N ARG A 325 9.87 3.16 -7.65
CA ARG A 325 10.70 3.72 -8.74
C ARG A 325 11.07 5.18 -8.48
N LEU A 326 10.11 6.01 -8.04
CA LEU A 326 10.33 7.42 -7.72
C LEU A 326 11.33 7.58 -6.57
N LEU A 327 11.15 6.83 -5.47
CA LEU A 327 12.04 6.86 -4.31
C LEU A 327 13.48 6.48 -4.68
N ARG A 328 13.66 5.41 -5.47
CA ARG A 328 14.99 5.01 -5.97
C ARG A 328 15.64 6.07 -6.88
N ALA A 329 14.84 6.84 -7.57
CA ALA A 329 15.30 7.94 -8.42
C ALA A 329 15.51 9.25 -7.66
N GLY A 330 15.32 9.27 -6.33
CA GLY A 330 15.43 10.46 -5.48
C GLY A 330 14.33 11.49 -5.72
N ILE A 331 13.18 11.08 -6.27
CA ILE A 331 12.02 11.94 -6.43
C ILE A 331 11.14 11.77 -5.20
N PRO A 332 10.95 12.82 -4.38
CA PRO A 332 10.10 12.72 -3.20
C PRO A 332 8.66 12.47 -3.62
N CYS A 333 8.09 11.41 -3.15
CA CYS A 333 6.71 11.05 -3.44
C CYS A 333 6.00 10.57 -2.17
N ARG A 334 4.69 10.58 -2.23
CA ARG A 334 3.83 10.03 -1.21
C ARG A 334 2.74 9.20 -1.86
N LEU A 335 2.74 7.92 -1.55
CA LEU A 335 1.62 7.04 -1.86
C LEU A 335 0.49 7.41 -0.88
N ALA A 336 -0.44 8.21 -1.36
CA ALA A 336 -1.65 8.49 -0.62
C ALA A 336 -2.52 7.23 -0.68
N ARG A 337 -2.26 6.33 0.22
CA ARG A 337 -3.21 5.26 0.49
C ARG A 337 -4.40 5.96 1.11
N GLY A 338 -5.52 6.02 0.40
CA GLY A 338 -6.81 6.37 0.98
C GLY A 338 -7.18 5.27 1.97
N ARG A 339 -6.36 5.12 3.01
CA ARG A 339 -6.68 4.23 4.12
C ARG A 339 -7.55 5.02 5.07
N SER A 340 -8.67 4.45 5.42
CA SER A 340 -9.35 4.81 6.66
C SER A 340 -8.30 4.96 7.76
N LEU A 341 -8.47 5.90 8.68
CA LEU A 341 -7.53 6.06 9.80
C LEU A 341 -7.28 4.73 10.53
N ILE A 342 -8.28 3.85 10.56
CA ILE A 342 -8.17 2.51 11.16
C ILE A 342 -7.20 1.56 10.41
N GLU A 343 -6.90 1.84 9.13
CA GLU A 343 -5.94 1.03 8.36
C GLU A 343 -4.49 1.45 8.60
N ASP A 344 -4.27 2.61 9.22
CA ASP A 344 -2.97 2.94 9.81
C ASP A 344 -2.68 1.97 10.96
N GLU A 345 -1.56 1.25 10.89
CA GLU A 345 -1.25 0.19 11.85
C GLU A 345 -1.17 0.69 13.29
N VAL A 346 -0.65 1.90 13.50
CA VAL A 346 -0.54 2.51 14.84
C VAL A 346 -1.92 2.92 15.34
N ILE A 347 -2.68 3.61 14.51
CA ILE A 347 -4.05 4.03 14.85
C ILE A 347 -4.93 2.79 15.07
N GLY A 348 -4.88 1.82 14.16
CA GLY A 348 -5.64 0.58 14.28
C GLY A 348 -5.33 -0.19 15.56
N TYR A 349 -4.06 -0.21 16.00
CA TYR A 349 -3.67 -0.79 17.27
C TYR A 349 -4.28 -0.04 18.45
N VAL A 350 -4.14 1.29 18.49
CA VAL A 350 -4.72 2.13 19.56
C VAL A 350 -6.23 1.97 19.62
N ILE A 351 -6.89 2.01 18.47
CA ILE A 351 -8.35 1.84 18.38
C ILE A 351 -8.80 0.46 18.87
N SER A 352 -8.07 -0.62 18.50
CA SER A 352 -8.38 -1.96 18.99
C SER A 352 -8.23 -2.07 20.51
N ALA A 353 -7.20 -1.44 21.08
CA ALA A 353 -7.01 -1.37 22.54
C ALA A 353 -8.11 -0.55 23.21
N LEU A 354 -8.46 0.62 22.68
CA LEU A 354 -9.53 1.47 23.22
C LEU A 354 -10.90 0.79 23.17
N ARG A 355 -11.18 -0.03 22.15
CA ARG A 355 -12.40 -0.85 22.11
C ARG A 355 -12.46 -1.86 23.26
N VAL A 356 -11.32 -2.50 23.55
CA VAL A 356 -11.23 -3.40 24.72
C VAL A 356 -11.37 -2.63 26.02
N VAL A 357 -10.79 -1.43 26.13
CA VAL A 357 -10.95 -0.55 27.30
C VAL A 357 -12.43 -0.18 27.51
N ARG A 358 -13.13 0.17 26.43
CA ARG A 358 -14.54 0.59 26.49
C ARG A 358 -15.51 -0.55 26.70
N ASN A 359 -15.28 -1.67 26.05
CA ASN A 359 -16.11 -2.87 26.17
C ASN A 359 -15.23 -4.11 26.36
N PRO A 360 -14.86 -4.40 27.62
CA PRO A 360 -13.97 -5.51 27.93
C PRO A 360 -14.52 -6.90 27.58
N ASP A 361 -15.82 -7.01 27.35
CA ASP A 361 -16.51 -8.26 27.03
C ASP A 361 -16.83 -8.40 25.53
N ASP A 362 -16.32 -7.48 24.69
CA ASP A 362 -16.48 -7.58 23.24
C ASP A 362 -15.46 -8.58 22.63
N PRO A 363 -15.93 -9.74 22.17
CA PRO A 363 -15.05 -10.78 21.62
C PRO A 363 -14.35 -10.35 20.33
N ALA A 364 -14.93 -9.43 19.54
CA ALA A 364 -14.32 -9.01 18.30
C ALA A 364 -13.23 -7.95 18.56
N ALA A 365 -13.41 -7.06 19.53
CA ALA A 365 -12.35 -6.16 19.98
C ALA A 365 -11.18 -6.95 20.56
N MET A 366 -11.45 -7.93 21.42
CA MET A 366 -10.43 -8.82 21.98
C MET A 366 -9.72 -9.62 20.90
N HIS A 367 -10.44 -10.16 19.91
CA HIS A 367 -9.84 -10.88 18.79
C HIS A 367 -8.90 -9.98 18.00
N THR A 368 -9.36 -8.76 17.65
CA THR A 368 -8.55 -7.79 16.90
C THR A 368 -7.27 -7.43 17.67
N PHE A 369 -7.39 -7.21 18.96
CA PHE A 369 -6.23 -6.95 19.82
C PHE A 369 -5.33 -8.19 19.98
N ALA A 370 -5.90 -9.38 20.21
CA ALA A 370 -5.16 -10.62 20.34
C ALA A 370 -4.37 -11.00 19.08
N LYS A 371 -4.91 -10.70 17.90
CA LYS A 371 -4.21 -10.89 16.61
C LYS A 371 -2.89 -10.11 16.53
N SER A 372 -2.75 -9.04 17.27
CA SER A 372 -1.50 -8.27 17.35
C SER A 372 -0.41 -8.97 18.19
N VAL A 373 -0.80 -9.90 19.04
CA VAL A 373 0.12 -10.55 19.99
C VAL A 373 0.36 -12.02 19.65
N LEU A 374 -0.67 -12.72 19.17
CA LEU A 374 -0.64 -14.15 18.89
C LEU A 374 -0.50 -14.43 17.39
N SER A 375 0.09 -15.59 17.06
CA SER A 375 0.03 -16.10 15.68
C SER A 375 -1.41 -16.51 15.32
N GLU A 376 -1.74 -16.46 14.03
CA GLU A 376 -3.09 -16.81 13.55
C GLU A 376 -3.51 -18.23 13.94
N HIS A 377 -2.59 -19.18 13.83
CA HIS A 377 -2.85 -20.56 14.26
C HIS A 377 -3.17 -20.64 15.76
N PHE A 378 -2.39 -19.96 16.60
CA PHE A 378 -2.58 -20.02 18.05
C PHE A 378 -3.82 -19.21 18.48
N LEU A 379 -4.15 -18.16 17.77
CA LEU A 379 -5.40 -17.42 17.97
C LEU A 379 -6.62 -18.32 17.70
N GLN A 380 -6.59 -19.16 16.66
CA GLN A 380 -7.64 -20.14 16.38
C GLN A 380 -7.81 -21.15 17.51
N GLU A 381 -6.72 -21.60 18.16
CA GLU A 381 -6.82 -22.48 19.36
C GLU A 381 -7.49 -21.76 20.53
N VAL A 382 -7.15 -20.49 20.77
CA VAL A 382 -7.80 -19.68 21.81
C VAL A 382 -9.29 -19.54 21.50
N GLU A 383 -9.64 -19.33 20.25
CA GLU A 383 -11.01 -19.18 19.80
C GLU A 383 -11.81 -20.47 19.85
N ALA A 384 -11.20 -21.60 19.56
CA ALA A 384 -11.83 -22.90 19.72
C ALA A 384 -12.14 -23.15 21.21
N ALA A 385 -11.26 -22.76 22.12
CA ALA A 385 -11.48 -22.81 23.56
C ALA A 385 -12.59 -21.86 24.06
N LEU A 386 -12.89 -20.80 23.33
CA LEU A 386 -13.96 -19.85 23.63
C LEU A 386 -15.38 -20.40 23.43
N SER A 387 -15.52 -21.44 22.60
CA SER A 387 -16.83 -22.08 22.37
C SER A 387 -17.45 -22.68 23.64
N GLU A 388 -16.65 -22.98 24.61
CA GLU A 388 -17.07 -23.60 25.92
C GLU A 388 -17.37 -22.52 26.97
N ASN A 389 -16.76 -21.32 26.88
CA ASN A 389 -16.92 -20.23 27.84
C ASN A 389 -17.06 -18.86 27.12
N ARG A 390 -18.04 -18.05 27.48
CA ARG A 390 -18.34 -16.77 26.86
C ARG A 390 -17.31 -15.67 27.16
N ASP A 391 -16.47 -15.82 28.20
CA ASP A 391 -15.44 -14.83 28.58
C ASP A 391 -14.09 -15.20 27.97
N PHE A 392 -13.56 -14.28 27.15
CA PHE A 392 -12.26 -14.45 26.48
C PHE A 392 -11.11 -14.64 27.48
N LEU A 393 -11.05 -13.83 28.54
CA LEU A 393 -9.97 -13.89 29.53
C LEU A 393 -9.99 -15.17 30.34
N VAL A 394 -11.19 -15.64 30.73
CA VAL A 394 -11.35 -16.92 31.45
C VAL A 394 -10.89 -18.09 30.60
N SER A 395 -11.28 -18.08 29.31
CA SER A 395 -10.88 -19.16 28.39
C SER A 395 -9.39 -19.12 28.07
N ALA A 396 -8.83 -17.91 27.85
CA ALA A 396 -7.40 -17.73 27.59
C ALA A 396 -6.55 -18.15 28.79
N ARG A 397 -6.98 -17.87 30.04
CA ARG A 397 -6.31 -18.34 31.24
C ARG A 397 -6.38 -19.87 31.38
N ALA A 398 -7.55 -20.45 31.22
CA ALA A 398 -7.72 -21.89 31.30
C ALA A 398 -6.84 -22.61 30.26
N LEU A 399 -6.72 -22.05 29.05
CA LEU A 399 -5.82 -22.59 28.04
C LEU A 399 -4.34 -22.42 28.43
N ALA A 400 -3.94 -21.25 28.95
CA ALA A 400 -2.58 -20.98 29.39
C ALA A 400 -2.14 -21.91 30.54
N GLU A 401 -3.03 -22.19 31.47
CA GLU A 401 -2.80 -23.10 32.63
C GLU A 401 -2.65 -24.56 32.22
N ARG A 402 -3.32 -25.00 31.16
CA ARG A 402 -3.23 -26.38 30.63
C ARG A 402 -1.96 -26.64 29.82
N ARG A 403 -1.25 -25.59 29.36
CA ARG A 403 -0.06 -25.72 28.52
C ARG A 403 1.23 -25.61 29.36
N ALA A 404 2.34 -26.09 28.78
CA ALA A 404 3.63 -26.04 29.44
C ALA A 404 4.11 -24.59 29.60
N ALA A 405 4.48 -24.18 30.80
CA ALA A 405 4.93 -22.80 31.08
C ALA A 405 6.18 -22.34 30.30
N LYS A 406 6.98 -23.29 29.80
CA LYS A 406 8.18 -23.00 28.99
C LYS A 406 7.88 -22.83 27.49
N ASP A 407 6.67 -23.18 27.05
CA ASP A 407 6.26 -23.00 25.66
C ASP A 407 6.22 -21.50 25.29
N PRO A 408 6.87 -21.06 24.19
CA PRO A 408 6.89 -19.66 23.76
C PRO A 408 5.50 -19.07 23.56
N ASP A 409 4.56 -19.84 23.00
CA ASP A 409 3.20 -19.37 22.73
C ASP A 409 2.38 -19.24 24.01
N THR A 410 2.59 -20.13 24.99
CA THR A 410 2.00 -19.99 26.33
C THR A 410 2.48 -18.71 27.02
N ARG A 411 3.74 -18.35 26.88
CA ARG A 411 4.26 -17.06 27.39
C ARG A 411 3.63 -15.87 26.70
N LYS A 412 3.39 -15.92 25.39
CA LYS A 412 2.69 -14.86 24.66
C LYS A 412 1.25 -14.73 25.14
N LEU A 413 0.58 -15.85 25.39
CA LEU A 413 -0.79 -15.87 25.90
C LEU A 413 -0.87 -15.23 27.30
N TRP A 414 0.05 -15.53 28.19
CA TRP A 414 0.12 -14.84 29.50
C TRP A 414 0.38 -13.35 29.39
N ARG A 415 1.20 -12.93 28.44
CA ARG A 415 1.42 -11.49 28.15
C ARG A 415 0.15 -10.83 27.64
N LEU A 416 -0.57 -11.46 26.73
CA LEU A 416 -1.86 -10.98 26.24
C LEU A 416 -2.86 -10.83 27.38
N ILE A 417 -2.99 -11.84 28.24
CA ILE A 417 -3.89 -11.80 29.39
C ILE A 417 -3.54 -10.61 30.28
N TYR A 418 -2.26 -10.46 30.65
CA TYR A 418 -1.78 -9.34 31.47
C TYR A 418 -2.09 -7.98 30.81
N GLN A 419 -1.89 -7.86 29.49
CA GLN A 419 -2.22 -6.61 28.78
C GLN A 419 -3.71 -6.31 28.77
N LEU A 420 -4.54 -7.29 28.51
CA LEU A 420 -5.98 -7.12 28.52
C LEU A 420 -6.49 -6.71 29.92
N GLU A 421 -5.88 -7.22 30.97
CA GLU A 421 -6.18 -6.80 32.35
C GLU A 421 -5.74 -5.35 32.63
N ASN A 422 -4.55 -4.98 32.18
CA ASN A 422 -4.08 -3.60 32.30
C ASN A 422 -4.98 -2.63 31.54
N LEU A 423 -5.36 -2.97 30.30
CA LEU A 423 -6.28 -2.11 29.52
C LEU A 423 -7.59 -1.85 30.28
N ARG A 424 -8.14 -2.83 30.98
CA ARG A 424 -9.34 -2.68 31.81
C ARG A 424 -9.18 -1.68 32.95
N THR A 425 -7.94 -1.47 33.44
CA THR A 425 -7.64 -0.57 34.56
C THR A 425 -7.26 0.85 34.13
N LEU A 426 -6.92 1.07 32.84
CA LEU A 426 -6.46 2.36 32.35
C LEU A 426 -7.44 3.53 32.61
N PRO A 427 -8.77 3.37 32.45
CA PRO A 427 -9.68 4.48 32.74
C PRO A 427 -9.69 4.90 34.22
N ARG A 428 -9.26 4.03 35.13
CA ARG A 428 -9.16 4.34 36.56
C ARG A 428 -7.84 5.00 36.97
N SER A 429 -6.79 4.74 36.18
CA SER A 429 -5.42 5.24 36.46
C SER A 429 -5.08 6.50 35.68
N HIS A 430 -5.75 6.78 34.56
CA HIS A 430 -5.46 7.92 33.68
C HIS A 430 -6.72 8.79 33.53
N GLY A 431 -6.59 10.09 33.76
CA GLY A 431 -7.73 11.02 33.72
C GLY A 431 -8.06 11.59 32.34
N THR A 432 -7.15 11.43 31.35
CA THR A 432 -7.33 11.98 30.01
C THR A 432 -7.04 10.98 28.91
N LEU A 433 -7.74 11.11 27.79
CA LEU A 433 -7.56 10.21 26.65
C LEU A 433 -6.14 10.26 26.04
N PRO A 434 -5.47 11.43 25.90
CA PRO A 434 -4.07 11.45 25.47
C PRO A 434 -3.15 10.59 26.35
N ALA A 435 -3.31 10.66 27.66
CA ALA A 435 -2.52 9.85 28.60
C ALA A 435 -2.80 8.34 28.46
N VAL A 436 -4.05 7.96 28.20
CA VAL A 436 -4.42 6.56 27.91
C VAL A 436 -3.77 6.09 26.61
N ILE A 437 -3.77 6.91 25.56
CA ILE A 437 -3.12 6.58 24.27
C ILE A 437 -1.60 6.43 24.44
N GLU A 438 -0.95 7.32 25.15
CA GLU A 438 0.49 7.20 25.47
C GLU A 438 0.79 5.90 26.22
N GLU A 439 -0.02 5.55 27.21
CA GLU A 439 0.17 4.32 27.97
C GLU A 439 -0.02 3.07 27.10
N ILE A 440 -1.06 3.04 26.24
CA ILE A 440 -1.27 1.96 25.27
C ILE A 440 -0.04 1.78 24.36
N LEU A 441 0.52 2.86 23.85
CA LEU A 441 1.69 2.82 22.98
C LEU A 441 2.97 2.44 23.73
N SER A 442 3.14 2.87 24.98
CA SER A 442 4.30 2.52 25.82
C SER A 442 4.31 1.03 26.19
N GLN A 443 3.15 0.44 26.39
CA GLN A 443 2.98 -0.97 26.75
C GLN A 443 2.88 -1.93 25.55
N THR A 444 3.14 -1.46 24.33
CA THR A 444 3.15 -2.31 23.15
C THR A 444 4.13 -3.48 23.28
N VAL A 445 3.67 -4.71 23.12
CA VAL A 445 4.48 -5.92 23.31
C VAL A 445 4.22 -6.95 22.20
N GLY A 446 5.11 -7.94 22.11
CA GLY A 446 4.98 -9.07 21.22
C GLY A 446 5.23 -8.73 19.73
N PRO A 447 4.71 -9.56 18.80
CA PRO A 447 4.93 -9.39 17.35
C PRO A 447 4.46 -8.05 16.83
N TYR A 448 3.43 -7.47 17.42
CA TYR A 448 2.88 -6.20 16.97
C TYR A 448 3.80 -5.02 17.28
N ARG A 449 4.51 -5.05 18.39
CA ARG A 449 5.54 -4.05 18.68
C ARG A 449 6.61 -4.02 17.61
N ASN A 450 7.12 -5.19 17.21
CA ASN A 450 8.08 -5.28 16.12
C ASN A 450 7.50 -4.74 14.82
N LYS A 451 6.25 -5.06 14.52
CA LYS A 451 5.56 -4.60 13.32
C LYS A 451 5.37 -3.07 13.31
N LEU A 452 5.00 -2.47 14.44
CA LEU A 452 4.91 -1.01 14.56
C LEU A 452 6.28 -0.35 14.41
N GLU A 453 7.32 -0.96 14.97
CA GLU A 453 8.70 -0.50 14.84
C GLU A 453 9.19 -0.61 13.39
N GLU A 454 8.88 -1.71 12.70
CA GLU A 454 9.18 -1.89 11.28
C GLU A 454 8.47 -0.83 10.41
N HIS A 455 7.19 -0.58 10.66
CA HIS A 455 6.44 0.44 9.94
C HIS A 455 6.99 1.85 10.18
N HIS A 456 7.39 2.16 11.40
CA HIS A 456 8.04 3.43 11.72
C HIS A 456 9.40 3.56 11.01
N ASP A 457 10.15 2.46 10.94
CA ASP A 457 11.43 2.41 10.26
C ASP A 457 11.30 2.55 8.73
N GLU A 458 10.21 2.08 8.14
CA GLU A 458 9.87 2.34 6.73
C GLU A 458 9.63 3.83 6.45
N LEU A 459 9.00 4.53 7.39
CA LEU A 459 8.75 5.97 7.27
C LEU A 459 10.01 6.83 7.48
N THR A 460 10.98 6.32 8.23
CA THR A 460 12.24 7.00 8.57
C THR A 460 13.43 6.12 8.21
N ASP A 461 13.51 5.73 6.94
CA ASP A 461 14.64 4.93 6.47
C ASP A 461 15.95 5.67 6.69
N PRO A 462 16.88 5.10 7.46
CA PRO A 462 18.18 5.73 7.67
C PRO A 462 18.95 6.00 6.37
N ALA A 463 18.73 5.21 5.33
CA ALA A 463 19.36 5.41 4.03
C ALA A 463 18.87 6.69 3.32
N ASP A 464 17.67 7.15 3.64
CA ASP A 464 17.07 8.37 3.10
C ASP A 464 17.40 9.62 3.96
N MET A 465 18.12 9.46 5.08
CA MET A 465 18.55 10.57 5.94
C MET A 465 19.82 11.23 5.40
N PRO A 466 19.79 12.54 5.03
CA PRO A 466 20.97 13.24 4.51
C PRO A 466 22.17 13.17 5.46
N GLU A 467 21.92 13.20 6.77
CA GLU A 467 22.98 13.13 7.78
C GLU A 467 23.60 11.74 7.89
N ALA A 468 22.84 10.67 7.68
CA ALA A 468 23.37 9.32 7.64
C ALA A 468 24.26 9.12 6.41
N VAL A 469 23.87 9.65 5.25
CA VAL A 469 24.68 9.66 4.03
C VAL A 469 25.95 10.49 4.23
N ALA A 470 25.85 11.68 4.81
CA ALA A 470 27.01 12.54 5.09
C ALA A 470 27.97 11.89 6.12
N LEU A 471 27.43 11.20 7.12
CA LEU A 471 28.21 10.42 8.06
C LEU A 471 28.95 9.27 7.35
N ALA A 472 28.24 8.53 6.50
CA ALA A 472 28.79 7.45 5.70
C ALA A 472 29.95 7.92 4.82
N GLU A 473 29.79 9.07 4.16
CA GLU A 473 30.86 9.65 3.31
C GLU A 473 32.08 10.09 4.13
N LYS A 474 31.89 10.71 5.28
CA LYS A 474 32.98 11.08 6.18
C LYS A 474 33.74 9.87 6.71
N MET A 475 33.07 8.77 6.93
CA MET A 475 33.63 7.54 7.45
C MET A 475 34.36 6.70 6.40
N ARG A 476 34.13 6.92 5.12
CA ARG A 476 34.84 6.25 4.01
C ARG A 476 36.34 6.50 4.00
N ASN A 477 36.80 7.56 4.62
CA ASN A 477 38.22 7.93 4.63
C ASN A 477 39.01 7.37 5.83
N ALA A 478 38.37 6.63 6.72
CA ALA A 478 39.03 6.02 7.86
C ALA A 478 39.74 4.71 7.48
N THR A 479 40.83 4.35 8.14
CA THR A 479 41.79 3.38 7.60
C THR A 479 41.77 1.97 8.20
N GLU A 480 41.31 1.72 9.44
CA GLU A 480 41.33 0.37 10.04
C GLU A 480 40.23 0.08 11.05
N ILE A 481 39.78 -1.16 11.11
CA ILE A 481 38.82 -1.66 12.11
C ILE A 481 39.25 -3.01 12.65
N SER A 482 39.05 -3.22 13.95
CA SER A 482 39.22 -4.50 14.63
C SER A 482 37.89 -5.01 15.16
N PHE A 483 37.62 -6.32 15.01
CA PHE A 483 36.34 -6.91 15.36
C PHE A 483 36.49 -8.29 16.01
N ALA A 484 35.72 -8.61 17.08
CA ALA A 484 35.84 -9.89 17.80
C ALA A 484 34.45 -10.52 18.08
N PRO A 485 33.80 -11.18 17.11
CA PRO A 485 32.53 -11.87 17.30
C PRO A 485 32.68 -13.26 17.95
N LYS A 486 31.62 -13.74 18.59
CA LYS A 486 31.52 -15.10 19.16
C LYS A 486 30.44 -15.91 18.43
N GLY A 487 30.68 -17.22 18.26
CA GLY A 487 29.71 -18.19 17.77
C GLY A 487 29.53 -18.28 16.26
N GLY A 488 28.42 -18.85 15.79
CA GLY A 488 28.16 -19.11 14.37
C GLY A 488 28.01 -17.88 13.48
N VAL A 489 27.74 -16.71 14.06
CA VAL A 489 27.74 -15.41 13.40
C VAL A 489 29.16 -15.02 12.95
N GLU A 490 30.18 -15.58 13.57
CA GLU A 490 31.58 -15.34 13.24
C GLU A 490 31.93 -15.71 11.81
N ILE A 491 31.40 -16.81 11.30
CA ILE A 491 31.72 -17.29 9.94
C ILE A 491 31.11 -16.36 8.88
N ALA A 492 29.86 -15.99 9.04
CA ALA A 492 29.18 -15.09 8.11
C ALA A 492 29.80 -13.68 8.15
N LEU A 493 30.08 -13.17 9.34
CA LEU A 493 30.75 -11.87 9.53
C LEU A 493 32.19 -11.88 9.02
N ARG A 494 32.95 -12.95 9.24
CA ARG A 494 34.29 -13.10 8.69
C ARG A 494 34.31 -13.09 7.16
N GLY A 495 33.37 -13.76 6.52
CA GLY A 495 33.22 -13.74 5.06
C GLY A 495 32.92 -12.31 4.56
N MET A 496 31.96 -11.63 5.16
CA MET A 496 31.59 -10.26 4.82
C MET A 496 32.76 -9.29 5.08
N LEU A 497 33.41 -9.41 6.23
CA LEU A 497 34.53 -8.55 6.62
C LEU A 497 35.75 -8.80 5.72
N ALA A 498 36.09 -10.06 5.40
CA ALA A 498 37.16 -10.37 4.49
C ALA A 498 36.92 -9.83 3.08
N ALA A 499 35.68 -9.92 2.60
CA ALA A 499 35.26 -9.33 1.32
C ALA A 499 35.41 -7.79 1.32
N ALA A 500 35.22 -7.15 2.47
CA ALA A 500 35.43 -5.70 2.67
C ALA A 500 36.90 -5.30 2.93
N GLY A 501 37.86 -6.24 2.89
CA GLY A 501 39.26 -5.97 3.07
C GLY A 501 39.74 -5.89 4.53
N PHE A 502 39.01 -6.46 5.48
CA PHE A 502 39.37 -6.47 6.90
C PHE A 502 40.51 -7.46 7.17
N ARG A 503 41.50 -7.04 7.93
CA ARG A 503 42.57 -7.88 8.41
C ARG A 503 42.42 -8.22 9.87
N ARG A 504 42.72 -9.49 10.20
CA ARG A 504 42.82 -9.91 11.60
C ARG A 504 44.07 -9.26 12.22
N LEU A 505 43.89 -8.58 13.37
CA LEU A 505 45.04 -8.07 14.12
C LEU A 505 45.75 -9.20 14.86
N PRO A 506 47.11 -9.27 14.81
CA PRO A 506 47.88 -10.39 15.38
C PRO A 506 47.82 -10.51 16.90
N SER A 507 47.35 -9.51 17.61
CA SER A 507 47.46 -9.39 19.05
C SER A 507 46.28 -9.94 19.88
N SER A 508 45.27 -10.55 19.21
CA SER A 508 44.11 -11.08 19.96
C SER A 508 44.07 -12.62 19.84
N PRO A 509 44.23 -13.35 20.94
CA PRO A 509 44.08 -14.82 20.95
C PRO A 509 42.62 -15.27 20.78
N THR A 510 41.64 -14.39 20.90
CA THR A 510 40.22 -14.72 20.96
C THR A 510 39.43 -14.31 19.73
N GLY A 511 40.06 -13.80 18.67
CA GLY A 511 39.32 -13.43 17.46
C GLY A 511 39.63 -12.04 16.91
N ILE A 512 38.71 -11.50 16.15
CA ILE A 512 38.83 -10.19 15.51
C ILE A 512 38.45 -9.13 16.53
N VAL A 513 39.41 -8.33 16.99
CA VAL A 513 39.09 -7.22 17.93
C VAL A 513 38.62 -6.01 17.15
N VAL A 514 37.50 -5.48 17.50
CA VAL A 514 37.05 -4.20 17.01
C VAL A 514 37.60 -3.11 17.91
N ALA A 515 38.52 -2.34 17.40
CA ALA A 515 38.75 -1.04 17.95
C ALA A 515 37.52 -0.18 17.60
N ALA A 516 36.82 0.27 18.57
CA ALA A 516 35.63 1.09 18.38
C ALA A 516 36.02 2.54 18.13
N ASP A 517 36.69 2.73 17.07
CA ASP A 517 36.82 4.06 16.49
C ASP A 517 35.88 4.14 15.27
N ALA A 518 35.82 5.27 14.64
CA ALA A 518 35.13 5.52 13.41
C ALA A 518 35.30 4.41 12.34
N LEU A 519 36.30 3.61 12.51
CA LEU A 519 36.69 2.51 11.68
C LEU A 519 35.71 1.35 11.67
N THR A 520 35.04 1.03 12.77
CA THR A 520 34.01 -0.03 12.83
C THR A 520 32.84 0.33 11.94
N VAL A 521 32.41 1.57 12.04
CA VAL A 521 31.32 2.10 11.24
C VAL A 521 31.72 2.23 9.78
N PHE A 522 32.96 2.67 9.53
CA PHE A 522 33.46 2.85 8.18
C PHE A 522 33.48 1.54 7.36
N LYS A 523 33.93 0.44 7.92
CA LYS A 523 33.98 -0.80 7.17
C LYS A 523 32.65 -1.53 7.13
N ALA A 524 31.76 -1.35 8.10
CA ALA A 524 30.38 -1.70 7.92
C ALA A 524 29.77 -0.91 6.76
N LEU A 525 30.19 0.34 6.54
CA LEU A 525 29.82 1.16 5.39
C LEU A 525 30.51 0.74 4.08
N GLN A 526 31.69 0.16 4.14
CA GLN A 526 32.30 -0.48 2.96
C GLN A 526 31.52 -1.73 2.51
N LEU A 527 30.77 -2.36 3.42
CA LEU A 527 29.79 -3.40 3.06
C LEU A 527 28.57 -2.83 2.34
N LEU A 528 28.38 -1.51 2.34
CA LEU A 528 27.45 -0.82 1.47
C LEU A 528 27.89 -0.79 0.01
N ASP A 529 29.16 -1.05 -0.26
CA ASP A 529 29.66 -1.19 -1.62
C ASP A 529 29.20 -2.54 -2.17
N ALA A 530 28.15 -2.50 -2.92
CA ALA A 530 27.40 -3.66 -3.36
C ALA A 530 28.20 -4.57 -4.27
N GLU A 531 29.15 -4.01 -5.00
CA GLU A 531 30.03 -4.77 -5.87
C GLU A 531 30.93 -5.72 -5.07
N LYS A 532 31.20 -5.42 -3.80
CA LYS A 532 32.04 -6.25 -2.94
C LYS A 532 31.30 -7.31 -2.13
N ILE A 533 29.99 -7.20 -1.99
CA ILE A 533 29.17 -8.20 -1.28
C ILE A 533 28.89 -9.42 -2.16
N ASP A 534 28.88 -9.24 -3.48
CA ASP A 534 28.56 -10.28 -4.47
C ASP A 534 29.79 -10.83 -5.21
N THR A 535 31.00 -10.50 -4.80
CA THR A 535 32.25 -10.99 -5.42
C THR A 535 32.47 -12.52 -5.35
N ALA A 536 31.59 -13.23 -4.67
CA ALA A 536 31.63 -14.71 -4.66
C ALA A 536 31.21 -15.35 -6.00
N LEU A 537 30.73 -14.58 -6.99
CA LEU A 537 30.18 -15.08 -8.24
C LEU A 537 30.72 -14.34 -9.46
N ASP A 538 32.02 -14.02 -9.44
CA ASP A 538 32.73 -13.47 -10.61
C ASP A 538 32.78 -14.44 -11.79
N ARG A 539 32.57 -15.74 -11.52
CA ARG A 539 32.61 -16.79 -12.51
C ARG A 539 31.51 -17.82 -12.28
N TYR A 540 30.70 -18.07 -13.30
CA TYR A 540 29.58 -19.01 -13.28
C TYR A 540 29.17 -19.43 -14.68
N VAL A 541 28.30 -20.43 -14.78
CA VAL A 541 27.70 -20.90 -16.03
C VAL A 541 26.19 -20.82 -15.89
N THR A 542 25.51 -20.08 -16.77
CA THR A 542 24.05 -20.16 -16.90
C THR A 542 23.70 -21.23 -17.91
N PHE A 543 22.58 -21.94 -17.68
CA PHE A 543 22.16 -23.01 -18.58
C PHE A 543 20.63 -23.14 -18.61
N ASP A 544 20.17 -23.73 -19.70
CA ASP A 544 18.78 -24.04 -19.93
C ASP A 544 18.64 -25.31 -20.79
N PHE A 545 17.49 -26.01 -20.67
CA PHE A 545 17.19 -27.21 -21.44
C PHE A 545 15.85 -27.07 -22.15
N GLU A 546 15.82 -27.50 -23.43
CA GLU A 546 14.56 -27.85 -24.08
C GLU A 546 14.32 -29.35 -23.98
N THR A 547 13.10 -29.77 -23.78
CA THR A 547 12.76 -31.16 -23.47
C THR A 547 11.59 -31.68 -24.30
N THR A 548 11.46 -33.03 -24.34
CA THR A 548 10.37 -33.68 -25.09
C THR A 548 8.97 -33.47 -24.47
N ASP A 549 8.89 -33.14 -23.19
CA ASP A 549 7.66 -32.91 -22.43
C ASP A 549 7.98 -32.17 -21.11
N THR A 550 6.97 -31.78 -20.38
CA THR A 550 7.06 -31.09 -19.08
C THR A 550 7.11 -32.04 -17.87
N ASP A 551 7.01 -33.35 -18.08
CA ASP A 551 7.10 -34.35 -17.00
C ASP A 551 8.58 -34.65 -16.68
N VAL A 552 9.03 -34.20 -15.53
CA VAL A 552 10.40 -34.37 -15.04
C VAL A 552 10.84 -35.82 -14.94
N GLU A 553 9.91 -36.73 -14.63
CA GLU A 553 10.22 -38.16 -14.44
C GLU A 553 10.45 -38.90 -15.74
N THR A 554 9.85 -38.42 -16.82
CA THR A 554 9.82 -39.16 -18.08
C THR A 554 10.44 -38.41 -19.25
N CYS A 555 10.51 -37.07 -19.26
CA CYS A 555 11.01 -36.31 -20.41
C CYS A 555 12.46 -36.63 -20.78
N GLY A 556 12.79 -36.43 -22.05
CA GLY A 556 14.17 -36.44 -22.56
C GLY A 556 14.61 -35.02 -22.91
N VAL A 557 15.91 -34.75 -22.89
CA VAL A 557 16.47 -33.48 -23.32
C VAL A 557 16.62 -33.46 -24.85
N VAL A 558 16.23 -32.36 -25.46
CA VAL A 558 16.25 -32.09 -26.91
C VAL A 558 17.38 -31.13 -27.26
N GLU A 559 17.60 -30.12 -26.43
CA GLU A 559 18.63 -29.10 -26.61
C GLU A 559 19.25 -28.73 -25.25
N ILE A 560 20.54 -28.47 -25.25
CA ILE A 560 21.29 -27.93 -24.10
C ILE A 560 21.94 -26.63 -24.54
N GLY A 561 21.62 -25.54 -23.86
CA GLY A 561 22.28 -24.27 -24.01
C GLY A 561 22.98 -23.86 -22.70
N ALA A 562 24.23 -23.40 -22.79
CA ALA A 562 24.90 -22.83 -21.61
C ALA A 562 25.91 -21.76 -22.02
N VAL A 563 26.13 -20.79 -21.13
CA VAL A 563 27.14 -19.76 -21.31
C VAL A 563 27.97 -19.57 -20.05
N ARG A 564 29.26 -19.39 -20.22
CA ARG A 564 30.17 -19.06 -19.13
C ARG A 564 30.31 -17.57 -19.01
N VAL A 565 30.12 -17.07 -17.81
CA VAL A 565 30.29 -15.67 -17.46
C VAL A 565 31.52 -15.52 -16.57
N VAL A 566 32.37 -14.55 -16.89
CA VAL A 566 33.49 -14.14 -16.05
C VAL A 566 33.49 -12.63 -15.92
N ASN A 567 33.50 -12.12 -14.70
CA ASN A 567 33.44 -10.69 -14.40
C ASN A 567 32.25 -9.95 -15.08
N GLY A 568 31.11 -10.66 -15.19
CA GLY A 568 29.88 -10.11 -15.79
C GLY A 568 29.80 -10.19 -17.32
N GLU A 569 30.87 -10.70 -18.00
CA GLU A 569 30.93 -10.84 -19.45
C GLU A 569 30.84 -12.31 -19.88
N ILE A 570 30.11 -12.60 -20.96
CA ILE A 570 30.00 -13.93 -21.54
C ILE A 570 31.29 -14.20 -22.31
N VAL A 571 32.08 -15.16 -21.81
CA VAL A 571 33.40 -15.50 -22.39
C VAL A 571 33.38 -16.79 -23.19
N ASP A 572 32.40 -17.66 -22.99
CA ASP A 572 32.34 -18.97 -23.68
C ASP A 572 30.89 -19.45 -23.79
N ARG A 573 30.60 -20.27 -24.79
CA ARG A 573 29.25 -20.77 -25.08
C ARG A 573 29.29 -22.27 -25.36
N PHE A 574 28.27 -22.97 -24.88
CA PHE A 574 28.02 -24.36 -25.17
C PHE A 574 26.61 -24.50 -25.75
N HIS A 575 26.52 -25.21 -26.87
CA HIS A 575 25.23 -25.52 -27.49
C HIS A 575 25.31 -26.93 -28.10
N ALA A 576 24.30 -27.75 -27.82
CA ALA A 576 24.19 -29.08 -28.39
C ALA A 576 22.75 -29.53 -28.53
N MET A 577 22.44 -30.07 -29.71
CA MET A 577 21.21 -30.85 -29.90
C MET A 577 21.42 -32.25 -29.34
N VAL A 578 20.40 -32.82 -28.76
CA VAL A 578 20.42 -34.13 -28.10
C VAL A 578 19.35 -35.03 -28.70
N ASN A 579 19.72 -36.26 -29.06
CA ASN A 579 18.72 -37.26 -29.41
C ASN A 579 18.10 -37.84 -28.13
N PRO A 580 16.79 -37.57 -27.83
CA PRO A 580 16.14 -38.03 -26.61
C PRO A 580 15.74 -39.51 -26.66
N PHE A 581 15.86 -40.18 -27.83
CA PHE A 581 15.39 -41.55 -28.11
C PHE A 581 13.92 -41.78 -27.73
N ARG A 582 13.11 -40.75 -27.85
CA ARG A 582 11.69 -40.75 -27.57
C ARG A 582 11.01 -39.62 -28.33
N PRO A 583 9.72 -39.76 -28.67
CA PRO A 583 9.00 -38.72 -29.41
C PRO A 583 8.89 -37.44 -28.64
N ILE A 584 8.97 -36.30 -29.33
CA ILE A 584 8.71 -34.97 -28.81
C ILE A 584 7.20 -34.75 -28.83
N SER A 585 6.64 -34.34 -27.70
CA SER A 585 5.21 -34.09 -27.62
C SER A 585 4.78 -32.90 -28.51
N PRO A 586 3.56 -32.90 -29.07
CA PRO A 586 3.09 -31.77 -29.87
C PRO A 586 3.11 -30.44 -29.08
N LYS A 587 2.93 -30.48 -27.77
CA LYS A 587 3.00 -29.30 -26.92
C LYS A 587 4.43 -28.75 -26.84
N ALA A 588 5.42 -29.61 -26.68
CA ALA A 588 6.81 -29.21 -26.64
C ALA A 588 7.24 -28.63 -28.00
N THR A 589 6.91 -29.30 -29.10
CA THR A 589 7.14 -28.75 -30.45
C THR A 589 6.49 -27.39 -30.67
N ALA A 590 5.27 -27.18 -30.17
CA ALA A 590 4.61 -25.87 -30.26
C ALA A 590 5.33 -24.76 -29.47
N ILE A 591 6.16 -25.12 -28.48
CA ILE A 591 6.93 -24.19 -27.64
C ILE A 591 8.26 -23.87 -28.28
N HIS A 592 9.13 -24.86 -28.47
CA HIS A 592 10.51 -24.67 -28.94
C HIS A 592 10.71 -24.92 -30.45
N GLY A 593 9.71 -25.43 -31.16
CA GLY A 593 9.73 -25.61 -32.62
C GLY A 593 10.41 -26.88 -33.13
N TYR A 594 11.13 -27.63 -32.30
CA TYR A 594 11.85 -28.84 -32.71
C TYR A 594 10.90 -30.02 -32.88
N THR A 595 11.24 -30.86 -33.87
CA THR A 595 10.53 -32.10 -34.18
C THR A 595 11.46 -33.29 -34.00
N ASP A 596 10.93 -34.53 -34.05
CA ASP A 596 11.71 -35.75 -34.01
C ASP A 596 12.75 -35.81 -35.13
N ALA A 597 12.45 -35.22 -36.29
CA ALA A 597 13.40 -35.18 -37.40
C ALA A 597 14.62 -34.32 -37.13
N ASP A 598 14.47 -33.24 -36.41
CA ASP A 598 15.57 -32.30 -36.10
C ASP A 598 16.61 -32.93 -35.19
N VAL A 599 16.20 -33.83 -34.29
CA VAL A 599 17.06 -34.49 -33.32
C VAL A 599 17.47 -35.93 -33.69
N ALA A 600 16.95 -36.48 -34.78
CA ALA A 600 17.15 -37.89 -35.17
C ALA A 600 18.63 -38.28 -35.32
N HIS A 601 19.47 -37.36 -35.77
CA HIS A 601 20.89 -37.57 -35.98
C HIS A 601 21.77 -36.92 -34.91
N ALA A 602 21.18 -36.32 -33.86
CA ALA A 602 21.93 -35.74 -32.78
C ALA A 602 22.58 -36.82 -31.88
N ALA A 603 23.61 -36.43 -31.16
CA ALA A 603 24.31 -37.33 -30.22
C ALA A 603 23.40 -37.69 -29.04
N PRO A 604 23.56 -38.86 -28.42
CA PRO A 604 22.84 -39.22 -27.20
C PRO A 604 23.21 -38.32 -26.03
N PHE A 605 22.28 -38.14 -25.07
CA PHE A 605 22.49 -37.34 -23.86
C PHE A 605 23.81 -37.73 -23.13
N SER A 606 24.15 -39.00 -23.11
CA SER A 606 25.36 -39.50 -22.45
C SER A 606 26.66 -38.92 -23.00
N GLU A 607 26.72 -38.68 -24.28
CA GLU A 607 27.89 -38.11 -24.96
C GLU A 607 27.91 -36.59 -24.78
N VAL A 608 26.76 -35.95 -24.99
CA VAL A 608 26.62 -34.51 -24.82
C VAL A 608 26.86 -34.09 -23.36
N PHE A 609 26.42 -34.89 -22.40
CA PHE A 609 26.67 -34.62 -20.98
C PHE A 609 28.17 -34.63 -20.65
N THR A 610 28.97 -35.51 -21.24
CA THR A 610 30.43 -35.52 -21.04
C THR A 610 31.05 -34.22 -21.53
N GLN A 611 30.61 -33.69 -22.66
CA GLN A 611 31.09 -32.41 -23.20
C GLN A 611 30.58 -31.24 -22.35
N PHE A 612 29.32 -31.28 -21.98
CA PHE A 612 28.73 -30.28 -21.08
C PHE A 612 29.43 -30.24 -19.72
N ARG A 613 29.71 -31.40 -19.14
CA ARG A 613 30.43 -31.49 -17.86
C ARG A 613 31.85 -30.93 -17.96
N ALA A 614 32.56 -31.20 -19.07
CA ALA A 614 33.88 -30.63 -19.34
C ALA A 614 33.81 -29.11 -19.52
N PHE A 615 32.77 -28.62 -20.21
CA PHE A 615 32.48 -27.19 -20.32
C PHE A 615 32.22 -26.54 -18.95
N VAL A 616 31.37 -27.10 -18.10
CA VAL A 616 31.08 -26.55 -16.77
C VAL A 616 32.33 -26.52 -15.88
N GLY A 617 33.11 -27.57 -15.85
CA GLY A 617 34.27 -27.64 -14.96
C GLY A 617 33.89 -27.62 -13.48
N SER A 618 34.42 -26.66 -12.73
CA SER A 618 34.12 -26.40 -11.32
C SER A 618 33.18 -25.21 -11.13
N ASP A 619 32.69 -24.61 -12.21
CA ASP A 619 31.87 -23.41 -12.13
C ASP A 619 30.46 -23.71 -11.57
N LEU A 620 29.89 -22.75 -10.87
CA LEU A 620 28.51 -22.82 -10.37
C LEU A 620 27.54 -22.76 -11.56
N LEU A 621 26.61 -23.71 -11.61
CA LEU A 621 25.50 -23.72 -12.59
C LEU A 621 24.35 -22.88 -12.10
N ILE A 622 23.91 -21.92 -12.90
CA ILE A 622 22.78 -21.05 -12.61
C ILE A 622 21.63 -21.35 -13.58
N ALA A 623 20.46 -21.61 -13.03
CA ALA A 623 19.25 -21.84 -13.77
C ALA A 623 18.11 -20.91 -13.28
N HIS A 624 17.03 -20.80 -14.03
CA HIS A 624 15.83 -20.09 -13.63
C HIS A 624 14.66 -21.05 -13.44
N ASN A 625 14.19 -21.24 -12.20
CA ASN A 625 13.23 -22.27 -11.79
C ASN A 625 13.76 -23.70 -12.07
N GLY A 626 15.06 -23.81 -12.26
CA GLY A 626 15.73 -25.05 -12.67
C GLY A 626 15.77 -26.11 -11.58
N MET A 627 15.71 -25.74 -10.30
CA MET A 627 15.64 -26.72 -9.19
C MET A 627 14.36 -27.55 -9.22
N LYS A 628 13.32 -27.09 -9.93
CA LYS A 628 12.08 -27.83 -10.11
C LYS A 628 12.04 -28.63 -11.41
N PHE A 629 12.83 -28.27 -12.41
CA PHE A 629 12.78 -28.87 -13.73
C PHE A 629 14.15 -29.32 -14.26
N ASP A 630 15.02 -28.41 -14.67
CA ASP A 630 16.27 -28.70 -15.37
C ASP A 630 17.24 -29.56 -14.53
N VAL A 631 17.39 -29.21 -13.25
CA VAL A 631 18.29 -29.94 -12.33
C VAL A 631 17.86 -31.38 -12.05
N PRO A 632 16.57 -31.64 -11.72
CA PRO A 632 16.07 -33.01 -11.61
C PRO A 632 16.21 -33.81 -12.91
N VAL A 633 15.90 -33.23 -14.07
CA VAL A 633 16.07 -33.89 -15.38
C VAL A 633 17.52 -34.21 -15.62
N LEU A 634 18.44 -33.26 -15.40
CA LEU A 634 19.89 -33.47 -15.51
C LEU A 634 20.36 -34.61 -14.62
N ARG A 635 20.00 -34.58 -13.32
CA ARG A 635 20.41 -35.60 -12.34
C ARG A 635 19.87 -36.98 -12.70
N ARG A 636 18.64 -37.08 -13.19
CA ARG A 636 18.04 -38.33 -13.63
C ARG A 636 18.76 -38.92 -14.84
N LEU A 637 19.01 -38.11 -15.87
CA LEU A 637 19.60 -38.57 -17.12
C LEU A 637 21.11 -38.82 -16.98
N ALA A 638 21.77 -38.10 -16.06
CA ALA A 638 23.20 -38.27 -15.77
C ALA A 638 23.46 -39.23 -14.59
N ALA A 639 22.46 -39.89 -14.03
CA ALA A 639 22.64 -40.78 -12.88
C ALA A 639 23.71 -41.87 -13.15
N GLY A 640 24.61 -42.05 -12.17
CA GLY A 640 25.68 -43.00 -12.22
C GLY A 640 26.90 -42.60 -13.15
N ARG A 641 26.90 -41.34 -13.64
CA ARG A 641 28.04 -40.82 -14.43
C ARG A 641 29.00 -40.03 -13.57
N ASP A 642 30.26 -40.05 -13.95
CA ASP A 642 31.32 -39.34 -13.24
C ASP A 642 31.05 -37.83 -13.21
N GLY A 643 31.14 -37.25 -12.00
CA GLY A 643 31.12 -35.83 -11.78
C GLY A 643 29.73 -35.19 -11.71
N VAL A 644 28.63 -35.95 -11.80
CA VAL A 644 27.27 -35.40 -11.61
C VAL A 644 27.06 -34.90 -10.20
N ASP A 645 27.54 -35.59 -9.19
CA ASP A 645 27.39 -35.25 -7.77
C ASP A 645 28.24 -34.05 -7.34
N THR A 646 29.21 -33.66 -8.17
CA THR A 646 30.08 -32.50 -7.90
C THR A 646 29.54 -31.20 -8.51
N LEU A 647 28.47 -31.28 -9.30
CA LEU A 647 27.81 -30.08 -9.86
C LEU A 647 27.10 -29.31 -8.78
N ALA A 648 27.42 -28.03 -8.66
CA ALA A 648 26.73 -27.08 -7.78
C ALA A 648 25.73 -26.23 -8.57
N PHE A 649 24.55 -26.04 -8.00
CA PHE A 649 23.46 -25.33 -8.66
C PHE A 649 22.96 -24.16 -7.84
N TYR A 650 22.58 -23.08 -8.52
CA TYR A 650 21.86 -21.94 -7.96
C TYR A 650 20.64 -21.63 -8.81
N ASP A 651 19.50 -21.42 -8.15
CA ASP A 651 18.25 -21.08 -8.81
C ASP A 651 17.92 -19.60 -8.61
N THR A 652 17.75 -18.87 -9.70
CA THR A 652 17.43 -17.44 -9.64
C THR A 652 15.96 -17.16 -9.30
N PHE A 653 15.07 -18.16 -9.41
CA PHE A 653 13.63 -17.96 -9.15
C PHE A 653 13.34 -17.50 -7.71
N PRO A 654 13.92 -18.10 -6.64
CA PRO A 654 13.74 -17.59 -5.28
C PRO A 654 14.27 -16.16 -5.11
N LEU A 655 15.38 -15.81 -5.77
CA LEU A 655 15.93 -14.45 -5.74
C LEU A 655 14.97 -13.46 -6.39
N VAL A 656 14.42 -13.78 -7.57
CA VAL A 656 13.42 -12.96 -8.24
C VAL A 656 12.22 -12.73 -7.33
N ARG A 657 11.69 -13.79 -6.72
CA ARG A 657 10.55 -13.71 -5.80
C ARG A 657 10.83 -12.90 -4.54
N SER A 658 12.08 -12.86 -4.09
CA SER A 658 12.48 -12.03 -2.94
C SER A 658 12.66 -10.55 -3.29
N LEU A 659 12.97 -10.23 -4.55
CA LEU A 659 13.24 -8.88 -5.01
C LEU A 659 12.02 -8.22 -5.69
N SER A 660 11.04 -9.01 -6.11
CA SER A 660 9.91 -8.55 -6.90
C SER A 660 8.67 -9.40 -6.61
N GLN A 661 7.51 -8.75 -6.61
CA GLN A 661 6.21 -9.43 -6.48
C GLN A 661 5.62 -9.84 -7.84
N ASP A 662 6.36 -9.65 -8.91
CA ASP A 662 5.90 -9.83 -10.28
C ASP A 662 5.91 -11.28 -10.76
N SER A 663 5.51 -11.48 -12.02
CA SER A 663 5.67 -12.76 -12.71
C SER A 663 7.10 -13.27 -12.57
N GLY A 664 7.24 -14.51 -12.16
CA GLY A 664 8.56 -15.17 -12.08
C GLY A 664 9.03 -15.73 -13.41
N LYS A 665 8.39 -15.47 -14.55
CA LYS A 665 8.82 -16.00 -15.84
C LYS A 665 10.05 -15.26 -16.35
N GLN A 666 11.02 -16.01 -16.89
CA GLN A 666 12.28 -15.47 -17.39
C GLN A 666 12.08 -14.39 -18.47
N VAL A 667 11.17 -14.62 -19.41
CA VAL A 667 10.84 -13.64 -20.48
C VAL A 667 10.33 -12.32 -19.90
N ASP A 668 9.44 -12.37 -18.91
CA ASP A 668 8.89 -11.17 -18.28
C ASP A 668 9.96 -10.40 -17.51
N ILE A 669 10.92 -11.12 -16.90
CA ILE A 669 12.05 -10.52 -16.17
C ILE A 669 13.04 -9.90 -17.16
N ALA A 670 13.35 -10.59 -18.27
CA ALA A 670 14.21 -10.08 -19.34
C ALA A 670 13.64 -8.76 -19.90
N HIS A 671 12.35 -8.74 -20.20
CA HIS A 671 11.67 -7.53 -20.66
C HIS A 671 11.76 -6.39 -19.65
N ARG A 672 11.62 -6.69 -18.36
CA ARG A 672 11.77 -5.73 -17.27
C ARG A 672 13.11 -5.02 -17.30
N PHE A 673 14.16 -5.76 -17.54
CA PHE A 673 15.53 -5.22 -17.58
C PHE A 673 15.93 -4.69 -18.97
N GLY A 674 15.01 -4.74 -19.96
CA GLY A 674 15.33 -4.35 -21.35
C GLY A 674 16.30 -5.29 -22.02
N ILE A 675 16.35 -6.56 -21.58
CA ILE A 675 17.23 -7.59 -22.12
C ILE A 675 16.55 -8.21 -23.34
N ASP A 676 17.29 -8.30 -24.44
CA ASP A 676 16.84 -9.05 -25.61
C ASP A 676 16.83 -10.55 -25.29
N VAL A 677 15.71 -11.20 -25.49
CA VAL A 677 15.54 -12.64 -25.23
C VAL A 677 15.96 -13.51 -26.41
N GLY A 678 16.38 -12.92 -27.54
CA GLY A 678 16.65 -13.67 -28.73
C GLY A 678 15.42 -14.45 -29.20
N ARG A 679 15.61 -15.71 -29.57
CA ARG A 679 14.50 -16.64 -29.86
C ARG A 679 14.09 -17.33 -28.56
N ALA A 680 13.01 -16.88 -27.96
CA ALA A 680 12.48 -17.50 -26.76
C ALA A 680 12.21 -19.01 -27.01
N HIS A 681 12.48 -19.81 -26.00
CA HIS A 681 12.39 -21.27 -26.05
C HIS A 681 13.44 -21.89 -26.99
N HIS A 682 14.63 -21.32 -27.00
CA HIS A 682 15.85 -21.94 -27.49
C HIS A 682 16.89 -21.91 -26.35
N ALA A 683 17.34 -23.06 -25.91
CA ALA A 683 18.12 -23.21 -24.68
C ALA A 683 19.37 -22.30 -24.63
N LEU A 684 20.03 -22.04 -25.72
CA LEU A 684 21.21 -21.15 -25.74
C LEU A 684 20.79 -19.69 -25.57
N ASP A 685 19.73 -19.22 -26.26
CA ASP A 685 19.27 -17.86 -26.17
C ASP A 685 18.70 -17.60 -24.76
N ASP A 686 18.03 -18.58 -24.16
CA ASP A 686 17.50 -18.52 -22.80
C ASP A 686 18.64 -18.53 -21.77
N ALA A 687 19.71 -19.28 -21.96
CA ALA A 687 20.91 -19.25 -21.15
C ALA A 687 21.62 -17.87 -21.22
N ILE A 688 21.69 -17.25 -22.40
CA ILE A 688 22.25 -15.91 -22.61
C ILE A 688 21.41 -14.87 -21.88
N SER A 689 20.10 -14.90 -22.08
CA SER A 689 19.19 -13.96 -21.42
C SER A 689 19.23 -14.09 -19.90
N LEU A 690 19.35 -15.34 -19.40
CA LEU A 690 19.52 -15.62 -17.97
C LEU A 690 20.83 -15.04 -17.41
N ALA A 691 21.93 -15.08 -18.15
CA ALA A 691 23.20 -14.47 -17.72
C ALA A 691 23.03 -12.95 -17.52
N HIS A 692 22.38 -12.28 -18.44
CA HIS A 692 22.09 -10.85 -18.34
C HIS A 692 21.09 -10.54 -17.21
N ILE A 693 20.02 -11.33 -17.06
CA ILE A 693 19.06 -11.23 -15.96
C ILE A 693 19.76 -11.36 -14.62
N TYR A 694 20.60 -12.38 -14.46
CA TYR A 694 21.27 -12.62 -13.20
C TYR A 694 22.19 -11.47 -12.79
N ARG A 695 22.89 -10.87 -13.75
CA ARG A 695 23.70 -9.67 -13.53
C ARG A 695 22.84 -8.50 -12.97
N GLU A 696 21.67 -8.26 -13.53
CA GLU A 696 20.77 -7.21 -13.04
C GLU A 696 20.16 -7.57 -11.67
N LEU A 697 19.84 -8.82 -11.43
CA LEU A 697 19.38 -9.30 -10.12
C LEU A 697 20.44 -9.12 -9.03
N GLN A 698 21.71 -9.34 -9.35
CA GLN A 698 22.83 -9.10 -8.43
C GLN A 698 22.89 -7.61 -8.04
N LYS A 699 22.72 -6.68 -8.97
CA LYS A 699 22.69 -5.24 -8.68
C LYS A 699 21.53 -4.87 -7.74
N LEU A 700 20.34 -5.43 -7.98
CA LEU A 700 19.17 -5.17 -7.13
C LEU A 700 19.36 -5.74 -5.72
N ARG A 701 19.90 -6.96 -5.62
CA ARG A 701 20.21 -7.60 -4.33
C ARG A 701 21.22 -6.79 -3.55
N ALA A 702 22.23 -6.30 -4.23
CA ALA A 702 23.25 -5.46 -3.64
C ALA A 702 22.71 -4.11 -3.15
N ALA A 703 21.84 -3.46 -3.90
CA ALA A 703 21.18 -2.22 -3.47
C ALA A 703 20.33 -2.43 -2.20
N ARG A 704 19.64 -3.58 -2.11
CA ARG A 704 18.86 -3.95 -0.92
C ARG A 704 19.77 -4.23 0.29
N ALA A 705 20.90 -4.89 0.06
CA ALA A 705 21.87 -5.16 1.11
C ALA A 705 22.50 -3.87 1.67
N ARG A 706 22.78 -2.87 0.82
CA ARG A 706 23.26 -1.54 1.26
C ARG A 706 22.34 -0.92 2.29
N LYS A 707 21.04 -0.91 1.99
CA LYS A 707 20.02 -0.31 2.87
C LYS A 707 19.99 -0.99 4.23
N ALA A 708 20.01 -2.31 4.26
CA ALA A 708 20.06 -3.09 5.48
C ALA A 708 21.35 -2.84 6.30
N VAL A 709 22.49 -2.73 5.65
CA VAL A 709 23.78 -2.47 6.32
C VAL A 709 23.81 -1.07 6.90
N LEU A 710 23.32 -0.06 6.19
CA LEU A 710 23.26 1.32 6.71
C LEU A 710 22.38 1.41 7.97
N SER A 711 21.23 0.73 7.95
CA SER A 711 20.37 0.66 9.14
C SER A 711 21.10 0.03 10.33
N ASN A 712 21.79 -1.09 10.12
CA ASN A 712 22.57 -1.76 11.16
C ASN A 712 23.70 -0.89 11.70
N VAL A 713 24.37 -0.10 10.84
CA VAL A 713 25.43 0.82 11.25
C VAL A 713 24.91 1.89 12.19
N LEU A 714 23.73 2.45 11.90
CA LEU A 714 23.11 3.46 12.75
C LEU A 714 22.71 2.90 14.13
N ASP A 715 22.24 1.65 14.16
CA ASP A 715 21.95 0.97 15.42
C ASP A 715 23.22 0.68 16.24
N TYR A 716 24.29 0.33 15.55
CA TYR A 716 25.62 0.13 16.15
C TYR A 716 26.18 1.42 16.78
N LEU A 717 26.05 2.54 16.07
CA LEU A 717 26.40 3.87 16.62
C LEU A 717 25.61 4.20 17.88
N GLY A 718 24.31 3.89 17.88
CA GLY A 718 23.44 4.05 19.02
C GLY A 718 23.87 3.23 20.23
N LEU A 719 24.20 1.97 19.99
CA LEU A 719 24.71 1.08 21.03
C LEU A 719 26.04 1.58 21.61
N ALA A 720 26.95 1.98 20.74
CA ALA A 720 28.26 2.50 21.17
C ALA A 720 28.14 3.73 22.06
N LEU A 721 27.30 4.70 21.69
CA LEU A 721 27.00 5.86 22.52
C LEU A 721 26.38 5.50 23.87
N ALA A 722 25.50 4.50 23.89
CA ALA A 722 24.89 4.04 25.15
C ALA A 722 25.90 3.39 26.10
N LEU A 723 26.89 2.69 25.54
CA LEU A 723 27.92 2.01 26.35
C LEU A 723 28.91 2.98 26.98
N GLU A 724 29.18 4.13 26.37
CA GLU A 724 30.22 5.07 26.81
C GLU A 724 29.79 6.16 27.80
N GLY A 725 28.52 6.40 28.03
CA GLY A 725 28.19 7.49 28.95
C GLY A 725 26.72 7.79 29.20
N GLY A 726 25.81 6.99 28.72
CA GLY A 726 24.38 7.15 29.02
C GLY A 726 24.06 6.69 30.45
N ASP A 727 23.01 7.23 31.05
CA ASP A 727 22.42 6.60 32.20
C ASP A 727 21.94 5.17 31.90
N GLY A 728 21.70 4.37 32.91
CA GLY A 728 21.35 2.97 32.75
C GLY A 728 20.05 2.77 31.91
N SER A 729 19.17 3.76 31.86
CA SER A 729 17.91 3.70 31.10
C SER A 729 18.13 3.89 29.60
N GLU A 730 18.97 4.85 29.24
CA GLU A 730 19.37 5.07 27.84
C GLU A 730 20.14 3.88 27.27
N ARG A 731 21.05 3.33 28.07
CA ARG A 731 21.83 2.13 27.71
C ARG A 731 20.93 0.95 27.44
N ASN A 732 19.96 0.68 28.32
CA ASN A 732 19.02 -0.40 28.15
C ASN A 732 18.13 -0.21 26.92
N LEU A 733 17.66 1.00 26.69
CA LEU A 733 16.82 1.33 25.54
C LEU A 733 17.58 1.10 24.23
N LEU A 734 18.77 1.64 24.10
CA LEU A 734 19.57 1.53 22.87
C LEU A 734 20.07 0.09 22.63
N PHE A 735 20.37 -0.64 23.70
CA PHE A 735 20.71 -2.07 23.61
C PHE A 735 19.52 -2.91 23.07
N GLU A 736 18.32 -2.68 23.62
CA GLU A 736 17.11 -3.31 23.18
C GLU A 736 16.80 -3.03 21.70
N ILE A 737 17.07 -1.83 21.27
CA ILE A 737 16.87 -1.37 19.91
C ILE A 737 17.84 -2.05 18.94
N ALA A 738 19.13 -1.97 19.23
CA ALA A 738 20.16 -2.59 18.43
C ALA A 738 19.95 -4.11 18.35
N ARG A 739 19.60 -4.74 19.49
CA ARG A 739 19.29 -6.17 19.55
C ARG A 739 18.10 -6.55 18.67
N ARG A 740 17.09 -5.70 18.53
CA ARG A 740 15.91 -6.00 17.70
C ARG A 740 16.17 -5.88 16.22
N ARG A 741 16.87 -4.84 15.79
CA ARG A 741 17.16 -4.59 14.38
C ARG A 741 18.24 -5.50 13.81
N THR A 742 19.24 -5.79 14.61
CA THR A 742 20.33 -6.70 14.22
C THR A 742 20.04 -8.16 14.53
N LEU A 743 18.82 -8.43 14.96
CA LEU A 743 18.37 -9.75 15.40
C LEU A 743 18.73 -10.86 14.43
N GLY A 744 19.30 -11.91 14.98
CA GLY A 744 19.65 -13.16 14.33
C GLY A 744 20.94 -13.14 13.53
N ARG A 745 21.49 -11.95 13.15
CA ARG A 745 22.77 -11.91 12.43
C ARG A 745 23.93 -11.36 13.25
N TYR A 746 23.65 -10.49 14.22
CA TYR A 746 24.70 -9.78 14.97
C TYR A 746 24.49 -9.80 16.48
N SER A 747 23.58 -10.60 17.03
CA SER A 747 23.28 -10.67 18.45
C SER A 747 24.51 -10.94 19.31
N ASP A 748 25.39 -11.84 18.88
CA ASP A 748 26.61 -12.21 19.60
C ASP A 748 27.65 -11.09 19.53
N ALA A 749 27.72 -10.36 18.43
CA ALA A 749 28.59 -9.20 18.29
C ALA A 749 28.12 -8.05 19.20
N LEU A 750 26.82 -7.83 19.35
CA LEU A 750 26.25 -6.83 20.24
C LEU A 750 26.46 -7.21 21.70
N GLU A 751 26.32 -8.48 22.07
CA GLU A 751 26.61 -8.97 23.40
C GLU A 751 28.09 -8.82 23.76
N PHE A 752 28.97 -9.16 22.81
CA PHE A 752 30.40 -8.93 22.96
C PHE A 752 30.72 -7.43 23.16
N TYR A 753 30.15 -6.58 22.31
CA TYR A 753 30.36 -5.13 22.40
C TYR A 753 29.85 -4.55 23.73
N SER A 754 28.76 -5.08 24.26
CA SER A 754 28.22 -4.66 25.57
C SER A 754 29.11 -5.06 26.75
N THR A 755 29.96 -6.08 26.61
CA THR A 755 30.81 -6.62 27.68
C THR A 755 32.29 -6.22 27.55
N SER A 756 32.71 -5.71 26.41
CA SER A 756 34.12 -5.36 26.15
C SER A 756 34.39 -3.88 26.44
N ARG A 757 35.45 -3.61 27.16
CA ARG A 757 36.00 -2.24 27.25
C ARG A 757 36.75 -1.90 25.98
N ILE A 758 36.47 -0.72 25.47
CA ILE A 758 37.12 -0.20 24.26
C ILE A 758 38.20 0.77 24.74
N ASP A 759 39.45 0.35 24.56
CA ASP A 759 40.62 1.14 24.86
C ASP A 759 41.09 1.90 23.62
N THR A 760 40.53 3.06 23.37
CA THR A 760 40.96 3.92 22.27
C THR A 760 40.96 5.39 22.63
N THR A 761 41.94 6.10 22.14
CA THR A 761 42.01 7.54 22.18
C THR A 761 42.02 8.08 20.76
N PRO A 762 41.09 8.90 20.30
CA PRO A 762 39.98 9.50 21.05
C PRO A 762 38.86 8.48 21.36
N THR A 763 38.04 8.83 22.37
CA THR A 763 36.90 7.97 22.72
C THR A 763 35.90 7.86 21.56
N LEU A 764 35.16 6.77 21.53
CA LEU A 764 34.11 6.57 20.50
C LEU A 764 33.10 7.71 20.49
N GLU A 765 32.78 8.25 21.67
CA GLU A 765 31.88 9.40 21.84
C GLU A 765 32.41 10.66 21.14
N GLU A 766 33.71 10.94 21.26
CA GLU A 766 34.33 12.07 20.58
C GLU A 766 34.32 11.91 19.05
N VAL A 767 34.57 10.70 18.56
CA VAL A 767 34.54 10.41 17.13
C VAL A 767 33.14 10.59 16.59
N ILE A 768 32.13 10.01 17.24
CA ILE A 768 30.73 10.11 16.83
C ILE A 768 30.26 11.57 16.89
N THR A 769 30.67 12.32 17.89
CA THR A 769 30.34 13.74 18.04
C THR A 769 30.96 14.58 16.91
N ARG A 770 32.24 14.37 16.61
CA ARG A 770 32.93 15.05 15.48
C ARG A 770 32.31 14.76 14.13
N LEU A 771 31.75 13.55 13.95
CA LEU A 771 31.07 13.13 12.71
C LEU A 771 29.61 13.56 12.65
N GLY A 772 29.09 14.23 13.68
CA GLY A 772 27.69 14.65 13.76
C GLY A 772 26.73 13.56 14.22
N GLY A 773 27.26 12.43 14.72
CA GLY A 773 26.48 11.27 15.15
C GLY A 773 25.59 11.53 16.36
N ARG A 774 25.92 12.50 17.24
CA ARG A 774 25.05 12.88 18.37
C ARG A 774 23.71 13.44 17.93
N ALA A 775 23.69 14.28 16.89
CA ALA A 775 22.46 14.83 16.34
C ALA A 775 21.59 13.71 15.73
N LEU A 776 22.23 12.77 15.03
CA LEU A 776 21.56 11.60 14.50
C LEU A 776 20.98 10.74 15.62
N MET A 777 21.75 10.48 16.67
CA MET A 777 21.29 9.70 17.83
C MET A 777 20.17 10.39 18.60
N ALA A 778 20.23 11.71 18.76
CA ALA A 778 19.14 12.47 19.39
C ALA A 778 17.83 12.30 18.60
N ARG A 779 17.90 12.33 17.26
CA ARG A 779 16.72 12.07 16.43
C ARG A 779 16.23 10.62 16.53
N LEU A 780 17.11 9.64 16.50
CA LEU A 780 16.74 8.23 16.65
C LEU A 780 16.11 7.98 18.04
N ARG A 781 16.57 8.63 19.08
CA ARG A 781 15.95 8.58 20.42
C ARG A 781 14.56 9.22 20.42
N ALA A 782 14.44 10.42 19.84
CA ALA A 782 13.16 11.12 19.73
C ALA A 782 12.12 10.29 18.96
N GLN A 783 12.54 9.59 17.92
CA GLN A 783 11.66 8.68 17.16
C GLN A 783 11.16 7.49 17.99
N ARG A 784 11.73 7.21 19.17
CA ARG A 784 11.40 6.03 19.99
C ARG A 784 10.65 6.35 21.26
N ASP A 785 10.55 7.59 21.61
CA ASP A 785 9.50 8.07 22.51
C ASP A 785 8.16 7.82 21.81
N PRO A 786 7.17 7.16 22.43
CA PRO A 786 5.87 6.90 21.79
C PRO A 786 5.22 8.17 21.23
N SER A 787 5.33 9.31 21.96
CA SER A 787 4.81 10.60 21.50
C SER A 787 5.57 11.17 20.31
N GLN A 788 6.86 10.84 20.17
CA GLN A 788 7.71 11.29 19.08
C GLN A 788 7.81 10.28 17.94
N ARG A 789 7.89 9.00 18.27
CA ARG A 789 8.00 7.89 17.32
C ARG A 789 6.77 7.77 16.44
N TYR A 790 5.60 7.90 17.05
CA TYR A 790 4.32 7.83 16.37
C TYR A 790 3.69 9.21 16.22
N ALA A 791 4.50 10.24 16.14
CA ALA A 791 4.06 11.64 16.19
C ALA A 791 2.94 11.95 15.21
N THR A 792 3.02 11.44 13.98
CA THR A 792 1.96 11.65 12.98
C THR A 792 0.66 10.95 13.37
N ALA A 793 0.72 9.70 13.81
CA ALA A 793 -0.46 8.95 14.24
C ALA A 793 -1.08 9.55 15.51
N VAL A 794 -0.24 9.88 16.49
CA VAL A 794 -0.65 10.53 17.75
C VAL A 794 -1.26 11.91 17.48
N ALA A 795 -0.65 12.72 16.62
CA ALA A 795 -1.20 14.03 16.25
C ALA A 795 -2.57 13.90 15.56
N ARG A 796 -2.74 12.91 14.68
CA ARG A 796 -4.03 12.62 14.04
C ARG A 796 -5.08 12.18 15.06
N LEU A 797 -4.73 11.30 15.98
CA LEU A 797 -5.63 10.88 17.05
C LEU A 797 -6.00 12.06 17.95
N ASN A 798 -5.01 12.85 18.39
CA ASN A 798 -5.24 14.02 19.24
C ASN A 798 -6.13 15.09 18.59
N ALA A 799 -6.01 15.29 17.27
CA ALA A 799 -6.87 16.19 16.52
C ALA A 799 -8.34 15.75 16.49
N LEU A 800 -8.60 14.47 16.75
CA LEU A 800 -9.95 13.91 16.80
C LEU A 800 -10.53 13.85 18.23
N ILE A 801 -9.75 14.15 19.27
CA ILE A 801 -10.22 14.12 20.66
C ILE A 801 -11.14 15.31 20.87
N GLY A 802 -12.29 15.05 21.45
CA GLY A 802 -13.27 16.08 21.86
C GLY A 802 -13.13 16.44 23.34
N GLU A 803 -13.96 17.37 23.77
CA GLU A 803 -14.11 17.72 25.18
C GLU A 803 -15.19 16.84 25.84
N GLY A 804 -14.98 16.44 27.09
CA GLY A 804 -15.90 15.61 27.84
C GLY A 804 -15.21 14.72 28.87
N THR A 805 -15.98 13.83 29.47
CA THR A 805 -15.42 12.77 30.32
C THR A 805 -14.52 11.83 29.52
N LEU A 806 -13.64 11.08 30.17
CA LEU A 806 -12.75 10.13 29.49
C LEU A 806 -13.53 9.12 28.64
N GLU A 807 -14.65 8.62 29.15
CA GLU A 807 -15.50 7.65 28.42
C GLU A 807 -16.12 8.29 27.18
N GLU A 808 -16.66 9.50 27.29
CA GLU A 808 -17.20 10.25 26.16
C GLU A 808 -16.13 10.57 25.11
N CYS A 809 -14.94 10.93 25.53
CA CYS A 809 -13.81 11.15 24.63
C CYS A 809 -13.38 9.87 23.90
N ILE A 810 -13.38 8.72 24.56
CA ILE A 810 -13.11 7.41 23.93
C ILE A 810 -14.19 7.10 22.91
N ASP A 811 -15.47 7.22 23.29
CA ASP A 811 -16.60 6.94 22.40
C ASP A 811 -16.54 7.84 21.16
N LEU A 812 -16.29 9.13 21.35
CA LEU A 812 -16.18 10.11 20.28
C LEU A 812 -14.98 9.82 19.35
N LEU A 813 -13.83 9.43 19.90
CA LEU A 813 -12.67 9.07 19.09
C LEU A 813 -12.91 7.81 18.28
N LEU A 814 -13.47 6.75 18.89
CA LEU A 814 -13.83 5.51 18.21
C LEU A 814 -14.79 5.77 17.05
N GLU A 815 -15.76 6.64 17.26
CA GLU A 815 -16.71 7.06 16.26
C GLU A 815 -16.05 7.83 15.12
N ARG A 816 -15.28 8.87 15.45
CA ARG A 816 -14.62 9.71 14.43
C ARG A 816 -13.66 8.91 13.57
N VAL A 817 -12.93 7.97 14.17
CA VAL A 817 -12.07 7.06 13.42
C VAL A 817 -12.90 6.09 12.56
N ALA A 818 -13.99 5.56 13.08
CA ALA A 818 -14.89 4.70 12.31
C ALA A 818 -15.49 5.46 11.10
N LEU A 819 -15.95 6.70 11.32
CA LEU A 819 -16.50 7.57 10.26
C LEU A 819 -15.42 8.15 9.33
N SER A 820 -14.13 8.04 9.66
CA SER A 820 -13.05 8.41 8.76
C SER A 820 -12.94 7.36 7.66
N THR A 821 -13.87 7.37 6.73
CA THR A 821 -13.79 6.59 5.51
C THR A 821 -12.57 7.01 4.68
N SER A 822 -12.25 6.27 3.63
CA SER A 822 -11.06 6.37 2.75
C SER A 822 -10.71 7.76 2.19
N GLU A 823 -11.37 8.81 2.63
CA GLU A 823 -11.34 10.16 2.06
C GLU A 823 -10.36 11.13 2.69
N GLY A 824 -9.72 10.76 3.77
CA GLY A 824 -8.68 11.58 4.41
C GLY A 824 -7.34 11.48 3.69
N VAL A 825 -7.27 11.83 2.40
CA VAL A 825 -6.01 11.91 1.69
C VAL A 825 -5.28 13.18 2.11
N GLU A 826 -4.30 13.06 2.98
CA GLU A 826 -3.36 14.13 3.24
C GLU A 826 -2.47 14.34 2.00
N LEU A 827 -2.62 15.49 1.36
CA LEU A 827 -1.71 15.90 0.30
C LEU A 827 -0.38 16.36 0.89
N ALA A 828 0.69 15.98 0.25
CA ALA A 828 2.03 16.46 0.57
C ALA A 828 2.38 17.61 -0.39
N PRO A 829 2.56 18.85 0.13
CA PRO A 829 2.81 20.01 -0.75
C PRO A 829 4.20 20.00 -1.39
N ASP A 830 5.11 19.21 -0.87
CA ASP A 830 6.51 19.10 -1.28
C ASP A 830 6.86 17.78 -1.98
N ARG A 831 5.86 16.91 -2.24
CA ARG A 831 6.04 15.57 -2.80
C ARG A 831 5.04 15.27 -3.89
N VAL A 832 5.42 14.42 -4.84
CA VAL A 832 4.50 13.88 -5.85
C VAL A 832 3.42 13.05 -5.16
N ASN A 833 2.16 13.35 -5.42
CA ASN A 833 1.03 12.65 -4.82
C ASN A 833 0.59 11.48 -5.71
N LEU A 834 0.71 10.26 -5.18
CA LEU A 834 0.26 9.03 -5.84
C LEU A 834 -1.11 8.64 -5.26
N LEU A 835 -2.14 8.61 -6.11
CA LEU A 835 -3.54 8.52 -5.68
C LEU A 835 -4.30 7.48 -6.50
N THR A 836 -5.25 6.81 -5.87
CA THR A 836 -6.26 6.09 -6.68
C THR A 836 -7.21 7.09 -7.32
N LEU A 837 -7.78 6.75 -8.49
CA LEU A 837 -8.76 7.61 -9.16
C LEU A 837 -9.93 7.99 -8.24
N HIS A 838 -10.43 7.08 -7.39
CA HIS A 838 -11.52 7.37 -6.45
C HIS A 838 -11.14 8.40 -5.39
N SER A 839 -9.92 8.33 -4.87
CA SER A 839 -9.45 9.22 -3.81
C SER A 839 -9.15 10.65 -4.29
N THR A 840 -9.30 10.93 -5.58
CA THR A 840 -9.04 12.25 -6.16
C THR A 840 -10.23 13.19 -6.11
N LYS A 841 -11.42 12.71 -5.73
CA LYS A 841 -12.62 13.55 -5.67
C LYS A 841 -12.41 14.75 -4.74
N GLY A 842 -12.74 15.94 -5.20
CA GLY A 842 -12.50 17.19 -4.47
C GLY A 842 -11.05 17.73 -4.55
N LEU A 843 -10.10 17.01 -5.18
CA LEU A 843 -8.71 17.45 -5.35
C LEU A 843 -8.50 18.18 -6.68
N GLU A 844 -7.33 18.85 -6.82
CA GLU A 844 -6.88 19.46 -8.07
C GLU A 844 -5.36 19.63 -8.05
N PHE A 845 -4.71 19.46 -9.21
CA PHE A 845 -3.27 19.51 -9.39
C PHE A 845 -2.92 20.24 -10.69
N SER A 846 -1.76 20.89 -10.74
CA SER A 846 -1.27 21.52 -11.97
C SER A 846 -0.98 20.46 -13.05
N ARG A 847 -0.40 19.33 -12.66
CA ARG A 847 0.04 18.23 -13.53
C ARG A 847 -0.58 16.91 -13.08
N VAL A 848 -1.20 16.19 -13.99
CA VAL A 848 -1.78 14.87 -13.69
C VAL A 848 -1.31 13.85 -14.72
N TYR A 849 -0.87 12.70 -14.22
CA TYR A 849 -0.58 11.51 -15.00
C TYR A 849 -1.58 10.42 -14.59
N ILE A 850 -2.30 9.83 -15.54
CA ILE A 850 -3.20 8.71 -15.28
C ILE A 850 -2.59 7.46 -15.90
N LEU A 851 -2.22 6.52 -15.04
CA LEU A 851 -1.56 5.29 -15.46
C LEU A 851 -2.56 4.15 -15.64
N GLY A 852 -2.31 3.33 -16.64
CA GLY A 852 -3.10 2.11 -16.84
C GLY A 852 -4.47 2.37 -17.46
N VAL A 853 -4.55 3.23 -18.50
CA VAL A 853 -5.79 3.43 -19.25
C VAL A 853 -5.90 2.33 -20.31
N GLU A 854 -6.01 1.11 -19.82
CA GLU A 854 -6.21 -0.11 -20.59
C GLU A 854 -7.41 -0.92 -20.08
N ASP A 855 -8.05 -1.70 -20.93
CA ASP A 855 -9.37 -2.31 -20.68
C ASP A 855 -9.40 -3.22 -19.44
N TYR A 856 -8.30 -3.94 -19.12
CA TYR A 856 -8.25 -4.83 -17.95
C TYR A 856 -7.89 -4.13 -16.65
N GLU A 857 -7.53 -2.84 -16.71
CA GLU A 857 -7.39 -1.97 -15.54
C GLU A 857 -8.57 -1.01 -15.40
N ILE A 858 -8.96 -0.31 -16.49
CA ILE A 858 -10.08 0.64 -16.56
C ILE A 858 -10.86 0.37 -17.85
N PRO A 859 -12.06 -0.23 -17.81
CA PRO A 859 -12.97 -0.47 -16.67
C PRO A 859 -12.60 -1.64 -15.76
N GLY A 860 -11.76 -2.56 -16.20
CA GLY A 860 -11.39 -3.76 -15.47
C GLY A 860 -11.75 -5.04 -16.21
N TYR A 861 -11.03 -6.13 -15.92
CA TYR A 861 -11.13 -7.39 -16.66
C TYR A 861 -12.56 -7.91 -16.79
N GLN A 862 -13.32 -7.96 -15.69
CA GLN A 862 -14.69 -8.51 -15.71
C GLN A 862 -15.65 -7.63 -16.50
N ALA A 863 -15.61 -6.31 -16.28
CA ALA A 863 -16.46 -5.36 -16.98
C ALA A 863 -16.18 -5.37 -18.49
N ALA A 864 -14.90 -5.34 -18.88
CA ALA A 864 -14.48 -5.37 -20.28
C ALA A 864 -14.84 -6.69 -20.98
N THR A 865 -14.59 -7.85 -20.31
CA THR A 865 -14.80 -9.17 -20.94
C THR A 865 -16.28 -9.54 -21.04
N ASN A 866 -17.08 -9.16 -20.03
CA ASN A 866 -18.50 -9.50 -19.97
C ASN A 866 -19.40 -8.35 -20.44
N SER A 867 -18.84 -7.24 -20.90
CA SER A 867 -19.57 -6.04 -21.39
C SER A 867 -20.64 -5.55 -20.39
N ILE A 868 -20.25 -5.46 -19.10
CA ILE A 868 -21.17 -5.04 -18.03
C ILE A 868 -21.38 -3.53 -18.13
N THR A 869 -22.50 -3.11 -18.72
CA THR A 869 -22.79 -1.71 -19.07
C THR A 869 -22.67 -0.77 -17.88
N ASP A 870 -23.29 -1.07 -16.75
CA ASP A 870 -23.28 -0.21 -15.56
C ASP A 870 -21.85 0.03 -15.02
N GLU A 871 -21.01 -1.03 -15.02
CA GLU A 871 -19.61 -0.93 -14.56
C GLU A 871 -18.74 -0.13 -15.55
N ILE A 872 -19.01 -0.26 -16.84
CA ILE A 872 -18.33 0.50 -17.89
C ILE A 872 -18.69 1.97 -17.80
N GLU A 873 -19.97 2.30 -17.60
CA GLU A 873 -20.42 3.68 -17.41
C GLU A 873 -19.83 4.32 -16.16
N GLU A 874 -19.78 3.58 -15.05
CA GLU A 874 -19.12 4.04 -13.82
C GLU A 874 -17.63 4.27 -14.02
N ALA A 875 -16.95 3.39 -14.76
CA ALA A 875 -15.54 3.53 -15.08
C ALA A 875 -15.23 4.76 -15.96
N ARG A 876 -16.13 5.10 -16.91
CA ARG A 876 -16.02 6.35 -17.69
C ARG A 876 -16.14 7.57 -16.79
N ARG A 877 -17.12 7.59 -15.86
CA ARG A 877 -17.26 8.66 -14.86
C ARG A 877 -16.03 8.75 -13.97
N LEU A 878 -15.48 7.62 -13.55
CA LEU A 878 -14.26 7.60 -12.74
C LEU A 878 -13.04 8.17 -13.48
N LEU A 879 -12.86 7.79 -14.74
CA LEU A 879 -11.79 8.33 -15.57
C LEU A 879 -11.98 9.84 -15.79
N TYR A 880 -13.19 10.27 -16.10
CA TYR A 880 -13.57 11.68 -16.22
C TYR A 880 -13.25 12.48 -14.94
N VAL A 881 -13.59 11.94 -13.77
CA VAL A 881 -13.24 12.56 -12.49
C VAL A 881 -11.73 12.71 -12.37
N GLY A 882 -10.95 11.67 -12.67
CA GLY A 882 -9.49 11.72 -12.63
C GLY A 882 -8.89 12.74 -13.60
N MET A 883 -9.35 12.76 -14.84
CA MET A 883 -8.90 13.70 -15.87
C MET A 883 -9.16 15.16 -15.47
N THR A 884 -10.36 15.44 -14.94
CA THR A 884 -10.75 16.78 -14.50
C THR A 884 -10.11 17.22 -13.18
N ARG A 885 -9.17 16.46 -12.62
CA ARG A 885 -8.29 16.91 -11.53
C ARG A 885 -7.13 17.74 -12.05
N ALA A 886 -6.78 17.60 -13.33
CA ALA A 886 -5.73 18.38 -13.97
C ALA A 886 -6.18 19.81 -14.28
N ARG A 887 -5.34 20.78 -13.90
CA ARG A 887 -5.56 22.18 -14.26
C ARG A 887 -4.99 22.50 -15.63
N ASP A 888 -3.76 22.08 -15.91
CA ASP A 888 -2.95 22.59 -16.99
C ASP A 888 -2.36 21.50 -17.91
N ARG A 889 -1.84 20.38 -17.35
CA ARG A 889 -1.30 19.29 -18.15
C ARG A 889 -1.85 17.94 -17.70
N LEU A 890 -2.31 17.15 -18.68
CA LEU A 890 -2.81 15.79 -18.49
C LEU A 890 -2.08 14.84 -19.42
N VAL A 891 -1.55 13.76 -18.86
CA VAL A 891 -0.93 12.66 -19.59
C VAL A 891 -1.61 11.35 -19.23
N LEU A 892 -1.97 10.57 -20.23
CA LEU A 892 -2.55 9.24 -20.08
C LEU A 892 -1.52 8.21 -20.52
N THR A 893 -1.46 7.07 -19.86
CA THR A 893 -0.56 6.00 -20.25
C THR A 893 -1.27 4.66 -20.39
N ARG A 894 -0.72 3.81 -21.24
CA ARG A 894 -1.16 2.45 -21.47
C ARG A 894 0.04 1.52 -21.56
N GLY A 895 -0.02 0.36 -20.89
CA GLY A 895 0.90 -0.76 -21.10
C GLY A 895 0.30 -1.81 -22.01
N GLU A 896 1.09 -2.45 -22.88
CA GLU A 896 0.66 -3.66 -23.63
C GLU A 896 0.55 -4.85 -22.67
N ARG A 897 1.45 -4.92 -21.71
CA ARG A 897 1.45 -5.89 -20.61
C ARG A 897 1.62 -5.14 -19.28
N ARG A 898 1.00 -5.68 -18.23
CA ARG A 898 1.15 -5.16 -16.87
C ARG A 898 1.30 -6.31 -15.88
N PHE A 899 2.41 -6.31 -15.16
CA PHE A 899 2.78 -7.37 -14.21
C PHE A 899 2.73 -8.77 -14.86
N GLY A 900 3.25 -8.87 -16.11
CA GLY A 900 3.32 -10.11 -16.86
C GLY A 900 2.01 -10.60 -17.46
N ARG A 901 0.93 -9.79 -17.40
CA ARG A 901 -0.38 -10.11 -17.97
C ARG A 901 -0.70 -9.20 -19.14
N ASP A 902 -1.43 -9.72 -20.10
CA ASP A 902 -2.07 -8.93 -21.16
C ASP A 902 -3.00 -7.89 -20.52
N THR A 903 -3.12 -6.72 -21.12
CA THR A 903 -3.91 -5.61 -20.62
C THR A 903 -5.20 -5.37 -21.39
N GLY A 904 -5.45 -6.11 -22.46
CA GLY A 904 -6.55 -5.90 -23.36
C GLY A 904 -6.34 -4.72 -24.31
N GLY A 905 -7.43 -4.15 -24.79
CA GLY A 905 -7.46 -2.96 -25.62
C GLY A 905 -7.27 -1.66 -24.83
N SER A 906 -7.69 -0.58 -25.43
CA SER A 906 -7.73 0.76 -24.84
C SER A 906 -8.98 1.53 -25.31
N SER A 907 -10.13 0.91 -25.14
CA SER A 907 -11.40 1.41 -25.65
C SER A 907 -11.69 2.86 -25.24
N PHE A 908 -11.36 3.24 -24.01
CA PHE A 908 -11.56 4.61 -23.56
C PHE A 908 -10.62 5.63 -24.21
N LEU A 909 -9.37 5.25 -24.55
CA LEU A 909 -8.50 6.12 -25.35
C LEU A 909 -9.05 6.29 -26.77
N GLU A 910 -9.58 5.24 -27.37
CA GLU A 910 -10.23 5.30 -28.68
C GLU A 910 -11.48 6.18 -28.66
N GLU A 911 -12.34 6.06 -27.63
CA GLU A 911 -13.51 6.93 -27.43
C GLU A 911 -13.14 8.41 -27.32
N MET A 912 -11.99 8.70 -26.71
CA MET A 912 -11.46 10.07 -26.62
C MET A 912 -10.79 10.56 -27.92
N GLY A 913 -10.60 9.68 -28.90
CA GLY A 913 -9.85 9.98 -30.11
C GLY A 913 -8.34 10.13 -29.89
N LEU A 914 -7.84 9.49 -28.83
CA LEU A 914 -6.42 9.47 -28.51
C LEU A 914 -5.81 8.14 -28.97
N LEU A 915 -4.91 8.20 -29.94
CA LEU A 915 -4.12 7.04 -30.33
C LEU A 915 -2.85 7.02 -29.47
N PRO A 916 -2.59 5.96 -28.68
CA PRO A 916 -1.38 5.90 -27.88
C PRO A 916 -0.14 5.93 -28.78
N THR A 917 0.70 6.91 -28.57
CA THR A 917 1.99 6.98 -29.27
C THR A 917 2.93 5.94 -28.66
N PRO A 918 3.41 4.96 -29.43
CA PRO A 918 4.36 3.99 -28.91
C PRO A 918 5.68 4.67 -28.57
N LEU A 919 6.06 4.63 -27.30
CA LEU A 919 7.37 5.16 -26.87
C LEU A 919 8.33 4.00 -26.60
N HIS A 920 9.32 3.86 -27.46
CA HIS A 920 10.45 2.98 -27.20
C HIS A 920 11.43 3.69 -26.28
N VAL A 921 11.23 3.52 -24.97
CA VAL A 921 12.17 4.07 -24.00
C VAL A 921 13.45 3.25 -24.04
N ARG A 922 14.52 3.86 -24.51
CA ARG A 922 15.87 3.34 -24.27
C ARG A 922 16.26 3.72 -22.85
N ASP A 923 16.40 2.76 -21.96
CA ASP A 923 16.94 3.01 -20.63
C ASP A 923 18.38 3.53 -20.78
N PRO A 924 18.63 4.80 -20.43
CA PRO A 924 19.98 5.38 -20.56
C PRO A 924 20.99 4.71 -19.62
N ASN A 925 20.54 4.00 -18.58
CA ASN A 925 21.39 3.25 -17.65
C ASN A 925 21.70 1.84 -18.15
N LEU A 926 21.02 1.36 -19.20
CA LEU A 926 21.32 0.09 -19.88
C LEU A 926 22.35 0.26 -21.01
N ARG A 927 22.87 1.45 -21.16
CA ARG A 927 23.84 1.74 -22.19
C ARG A 927 25.22 1.32 -21.83
N PRO A 928 26.17 0.87 -21.75
CA PRO A 928 27.15 0.55 -22.75
C PRO A 928 27.50 -0.95 -22.91
N ALA A 929 26.83 -1.83 -22.18
CA ALA A 929 27.20 -3.24 -22.14
C ALA A 929 26.62 -4.10 -23.29
N LEU A 930 25.67 -3.55 -24.08
CA LEU A 930 24.99 -4.33 -25.14
C LEU A 930 25.37 -3.94 -26.58
N LEU A 931 26.29 -3.02 -26.78
CA LEU A 931 26.74 -2.61 -28.11
C LEU A 931 28.26 -2.64 -28.30
N GLY A 932 28.96 -3.42 -27.48
CA GLY A 932 30.42 -3.71 -27.67
C GLY A 932 30.61 -5.13 -28.13
#